data_e6ee3ded014c64dfe2546c5139995ae2
#
_entry.id   e6ee3ded014c64dfe2546c5139995ae2
#
_cell.length_a   1.000
_cell.length_b   1.000
_cell.length_c   1.000
_cell.angle_alpha   90.00
_cell.angle_beta   90.00
_cell.angle_gamma   90.00
#
_symmetry.space_group_name_H-M   'P 1'
#
loop_
_entity.id
_entity.type
_entity.pdbx_description
1 polymer ?
#
loop_
_entity_poly.entity_id
_entity_poly.type
_entity_poly.pdbx_seq_one_letter_code
_entity_poly.pdbx_strand_id
1 'polypeptide(L)'
;MIMKQRKTILLGVLAVALAGCGTATVEKDYTQYVNPFIGTGGHGHTYPGAIVPNGMIHPSPDTRFYEWDACAGYYYPDSTINGFSHTHLSGTGCSDYGDVLLMPTVGEQQLEGEAGNKQILPYASSFSHENETATPGYYSVFLDRYGVKAELTATKRAALHRYTFPESQEAGFILDLDYSIQFLNQRNRALTLEQVNDSTLRGYKYTSGWAWQQDEYFYAVFSKPFTCTILSDSVKQKNGKMAPGRCKALLKFKTQKDEQVLVKVALSAVDAEGARKNLAEIFGWDFDGVREQARQAWNGWLSKIDVETQDEEQKRIFYTALYHTAVSPALFTDADGRYRSMDREIRTASADKPMFTVFSLWDTFRALHPLMTILDPQQNSLYIQTLLRQYQEGGILPMWELAGNYTGTMIGYNAVPVIVDAYMKGDRSFDANLALKACLRSAEYDTIAPVATTGYLLHNALMPISKYYKNKIGYIPCDKELESVAKGLEYAYADWCISRLAGALGDTDTQRLYEERGQNYRNYYDASTGFMRGKDLKGEWRTPFNPNASNHRVDDYCEGNAWQWTWFVPHDIEGLADLMGGREAMLARLDTLFTTDAKLEGEQISADITGLIGQYAHGNEPSHHIIYMYNTLGQPWKAQELIDEVLRTQYFDAPDGLSGNEDCGQMSAWYILNAMGFYQPCPGKPVYSIGRPLFDAVSIQLPGGKTFRITATNNAPQNKYIQSAMLNGTPLDTPFFDHDTLMKGGTLEFTMTDKPTEWGTGE
;
A
#
# COMPACT_ATOMS: atom_id res chain seq x y z
N MET A 1 -3.02 -39.29 -76.69
CA MET A 1 -2.25 -38.91 -77.87
C MET A 1 -2.09 -37.42 -77.94
N ILE A 2 -0.82 -36.97 -77.86
CA ILE A 2 -0.29 -35.63 -78.23
C ILE A 2 -0.64 -34.48 -77.25
N MET A 3 0.24 -34.11 -76.34
CA MET A 3 1.50 -33.36 -76.33
C MET A 3 1.37 -31.84 -76.70
N LYS A 4 1.82 -31.01 -75.69
CA LYS A 4 2.56 -29.72 -75.76
C LYS A 4 1.77 -28.47 -76.13
N GLN A 5 1.92 -27.36 -75.44
CA GLN A 5 3.13 -26.54 -75.17
C GLN A 5 2.93 -25.53 -74.03
N ARG A 6 4.02 -25.31 -73.29
CA ARG A 6 4.20 -24.19 -72.34
C ARG A 6 4.36 -22.86 -73.13
N LYS A 7 3.75 -21.78 -72.66
CA LYS A 7 4.27 -20.42 -72.83
C LYS A 7 4.33 -19.69 -71.51
N THR A 8 5.56 -19.44 -71.08
CA THR A 8 5.95 -18.59 -69.99
C THR A 8 5.71 -17.13 -70.36
N ILE A 9 4.90 -16.41 -69.57
CA ILE A 9 4.82 -14.96 -69.63
C ILE A 9 5.45 -14.43 -68.36
N LEU A 10 6.61 -13.77 -68.49
CA LEU A 10 7.34 -13.04 -67.46
C LEU A 10 6.66 -11.66 -67.37
N LEU A 11 5.92 -11.41 -66.27
CA LEU A 11 5.51 -10.04 -65.89
C LEU A 11 6.41 -9.58 -64.78
N GLY A 12 7.25 -8.59 -65.09
CA GLY A 12 8.06 -7.88 -64.12
C GLY A 12 7.17 -7.05 -63.17
N VAL A 13 7.19 -7.36 -61.89
CA VAL A 13 6.62 -6.51 -60.86
C VAL A 13 7.72 -5.54 -60.40
N LEU A 14 7.55 -4.27 -60.80
CA LEU A 14 8.37 -3.16 -60.30
C LEU A 14 7.95 -2.89 -58.83
N ALA A 15 8.70 -3.37 -57.88
CA ALA A 15 8.52 -3.03 -56.48
C ALA A 15 9.03 -1.61 -56.22
N VAL A 16 8.12 -0.66 -56.11
CA VAL A 16 8.41 0.67 -55.55
C VAL A 16 8.54 0.49 -54.06
N ALA A 17 9.77 0.44 -53.56
CA ALA A 17 10.06 0.54 -52.12
C ALA A 17 9.80 1.99 -51.70
N LEU A 18 8.62 2.26 -51.19
CA LEU A 18 8.35 3.42 -50.33
C LEU A 18 9.06 3.18 -49.02
N ALA A 19 10.27 3.72 -48.85
CA ALA A 19 10.91 3.88 -47.55
C ALA A 19 10.07 4.87 -46.74
N GLY A 20 9.11 4.37 -46.02
CA GLY A 20 8.49 5.05 -44.89
C GLY A 20 9.53 5.15 -43.77
N CYS A 21 10.26 6.28 -43.71
CA CYS A 21 10.90 6.71 -42.46
C CYS A 21 9.79 7.00 -41.43
N GLY A 22 9.23 5.98 -40.82
CA GLY A 22 8.60 6.11 -39.53
C GLY A 22 9.72 6.46 -38.58
N THR A 23 9.76 7.69 -38.08
CA THR A 23 10.49 8.01 -36.85
C THR A 23 9.88 7.12 -35.80
N ALA A 24 10.62 6.07 -35.39
CA ALA A 24 10.29 5.34 -34.19
C ALA A 24 10.26 6.39 -33.06
N THR A 25 9.09 6.70 -32.56
CA THR A 25 8.95 7.50 -31.34
C THR A 25 9.65 6.70 -30.27
N VAL A 26 10.80 7.20 -29.79
CA VAL A 26 11.48 6.60 -28.65
C VAL A 26 10.47 6.66 -27.51
N GLU A 27 10.03 5.51 -27.05
CA GLU A 27 9.12 5.42 -25.91
C GLU A 27 9.79 6.07 -24.71
N LYS A 28 9.09 7.01 -24.04
CA LYS A 28 9.62 7.73 -22.89
C LYS A 28 9.84 6.74 -21.75
N ASP A 29 11.02 6.73 -21.19
CA ASP A 29 11.36 5.90 -20.03
C ASP A 29 11.11 6.68 -18.74
N TYR A 30 10.01 6.36 -18.07
CA TYR A 30 9.63 6.98 -16.79
C TYR A 30 10.36 6.35 -15.60
N THR A 31 10.92 5.14 -15.76
CA THR A 31 11.61 4.44 -14.66
C THR A 31 12.86 5.18 -14.18
N GLN A 32 13.46 6.02 -15.03
CA GLN A 32 14.61 6.84 -14.69
C GLN A 32 14.32 7.91 -13.62
N TYR A 33 13.05 8.25 -13.40
CA TYR A 33 12.63 9.24 -12.40
C TYR A 33 12.29 8.61 -11.04
N VAL A 34 12.30 7.30 -10.91
CA VAL A 34 11.97 6.63 -9.65
C VAL A 34 13.22 6.47 -8.79
N ASN A 35 13.13 6.91 -7.54
CA ASN A 35 14.14 6.70 -6.51
C ASN A 35 13.58 5.76 -5.43
N PRO A 36 13.79 4.42 -5.51
CA PRO A 36 13.23 3.47 -4.55
C PRO A 36 13.75 3.63 -3.10
N PHE A 37 14.72 4.52 -2.87
CA PHE A 37 15.19 4.81 -1.51
C PHE A 37 14.33 5.85 -0.78
N ILE A 38 13.44 6.58 -1.43
CA ILE A 38 12.51 7.48 -0.74
C ILE A 38 11.61 6.68 0.20
N GLY A 39 11.57 7.07 1.48
CA GLY A 39 10.80 6.39 2.53
C GLY A 39 11.52 5.21 3.19
N THR A 40 12.76 4.88 2.81
CA THR A 40 13.52 3.79 3.43
C THR A 40 14.27 4.20 4.70
N GLY A 41 14.23 5.48 5.05
CA GLY A 41 14.71 6.06 6.30
C GLY A 41 13.57 6.75 7.05
N GLY A 42 13.86 7.30 8.22
CA GLY A 42 12.83 7.89 9.07
C GLY A 42 11.73 6.86 9.39
N HIS A 43 10.48 7.23 9.20
CA HIS A 43 9.30 6.40 9.48
C HIS A 43 8.50 6.04 8.22
N GLY A 44 9.10 6.12 7.02
CA GLY A 44 8.40 5.77 5.78
C GLY A 44 8.16 4.27 5.61
N HIS A 45 9.06 3.44 6.17
CA HIS A 45 8.99 1.96 6.18
C HIS A 45 8.85 1.33 4.79
N THR A 46 9.45 1.94 3.77
CA THR A 46 9.57 1.34 2.43
C THR A 46 10.89 0.56 2.28
N TYR A 47 11.06 -0.13 1.16
CA TYR A 47 12.27 -0.91 0.88
C TYR A 47 12.65 -0.81 -0.62
N PRO A 48 13.95 -0.94 -0.97
CA PRO A 48 14.44 -0.73 -2.34
C PRO A 48 14.42 -2.03 -3.18
N GLY A 49 13.54 -2.97 -2.89
CA GLY A 49 13.52 -4.31 -3.49
C GLY A 49 13.29 -4.35 -5.00
N ALA A 50 13.79 -5.41 -5.61
CA ALA A 50 13.63 -5.67 -7.05
C ALA A 50 12.30 -6.36 -7.34
N ILE A 51 11.21 -5.60 -7.38
CA ILE A 51 9.83 -6.06 -7.52
C ILE A 51 9.23 -5.66 -8.88
N VAL A 52 8.09 -6.23 -9.23
CA VAL A 52 7.24 -5.78 -10.36
C VAL A 52 5.88 -5.31 -9.85
N PRO A 53 5.12 -4.51 -10.62
CA PRO A 53 3.82 -4.03 -10.18
C PRO A 53 2.90 -5.17 -9.70
N ASN A 54 2.41 -5.05 -8.46
CA ASN A 54 1.52 -6.02 -7.81
C ASN A 54 2.04 -7.47 -7.81
N GLY A 55 3.35 -7.66 -7.79
CA GLY A 55 3.97 -9.00 -7.75
C GLY A 55 3.68 -9.73 -6.45
N MET A 56 3.78 -11.07 -6.48
CA MET A 56 3.69 -11.95 -5.30
C MET A 56 5.01 -11.99 -4.52
N ILE A 57 6.13 -11.87 -5.22
CA ILE A 57 7.46 -12.01 -4.64
C ILE A 57 8.18 -10.67 -4.56
N HIS A 58 8.78 -10.39 -3.40
CA HIS A 58 9.39 -9.11 -3.09
C HIS A 58 10.84 -9.28 -2.62
N PRO A 59 11.79 -9.68 -3.51
CA PRO A 59 13.19 -9.83 -3.13
C PRO A 59 13.82 -8.48 -2.81
N SER A 60 14.37 -8.36 -1.60
CA SER A 60 15.00 -7.13 -1.11
C SER A 60 16.14 -7.44 -0.15
N PRO A 61 17.13 -6.54 0.00
CA PRO A 61 18.10 -6.65 1.10
C PRO A 61 17.41 -6.40 2.44
N ASP A 62 17.88 -7.12 3.47
CA ASP A 62 17.51 -6.91 4.86
C ASP A 62 18.70 -6.38 5.64
N THR A 63 18.56 -5.17 6.23
CA THR A 63 19.59 -4.55 7.06
C THR A 63 19.33 -4.76 8.54
N ARG A 64 18.06 -4.83 8.93
CA ARG A 64 17.59 -5.10 10.30
C ARG A 64 16.30 -5.93 10.30
N PHE A 65 15.98 -6.55 11.44
CA PHE A 65 14.80 -7.43 11.57
C PHE A 65 14.09 -7.29 12.91
N TYR A 66 14.45 -6.30 13.71
CA TYR A 66 13.86 -6.02 15.01
C TYR A 66 13.70 -4.52 15.21
N GLU A 67 12.75 -4.08 16.00
CA GLU A 67 12.32 -2.70 16.24
C GLU A 67 11.31 -2.18 15.20
N TRP A 68 10.70 -1.05 15.51
CA TRP A 68 9.63 -0.48 14.69
C TRP A 68 10.13 -0.08 13.29
N ASP A 69 11.27 0.63 13.21
CA ASP A 69 11.84 1.04 11.92
C ASP A 69 12.45 -0.13 11.11
N ALA A 70 12.32 -1.37 11.61
CA ALA A 70 12.73 -2.57 10.88
C ALA A 70 11.58 -3.24 10.12
N CYS A 71 10.34 -2.73 10.18
CA CYS A 71 9.18 -3.46 9.66
C CYS A 71 9.22 -3.76 8.17
N ALA A 72 9.95 -2.98 7.36
CA ALA A 72 10.20 -3.27 5.95
C ALA A 72 11.45 -4.13 5.69
N GLY A 73 12.22 -4.50 6.71
CA GLY A 73 13.47 -5.26 6.58
C GLY A 73 14.69 -4.43 6.21
N TYR A 74 14.53 -3.36 5.49
CA TYR A 74 15.59 -2.44 5.09
C TYR A 74 15.44 -1.08 5.80
N TYR A 75 16.57 -0.54 6.26
CA TYR A 75 16.62 0.81 6.83
C TYR A 75 17.88 1.54 6.33
N TYR A 76 17.70 2.62 5.57
CA TYR A 76 18.78 3.30 4.85
C TYR A 76 19.98 3.71 5.71
N PRO A 77 19.84 4.20 6.96
CA PRO A 77 20.99 4.55 7.79
C PRO A 77 21.91 3.36 8.18
N ASP A 78 21.52 2.12 7.92
CA ASP A 78 22.32 0.95 8.23
C ASP A 78 23.46 0.76 7.22
N SER A 79 24.55 0.13 7.66
CA SER A 79 25.74 -0.18 6.86
C SER A 79 26.04 -1.69 6.78
N THR A 80 25.04 -2.53 7.13
CA THR A 80 25.20 -3.98 7.17
C THR A 80 23.97 -4.66 6.58
N ILE A 81 24.20 -5.61 5.67
CA ILE A 81 23.15 -6.46 5.08
C ILE A 81 23.21 -7.85 5.71
N ASN A 82 22.09 -8.33 6.22
CA ASN A 82 21.92 -9.67 6.79
C ASN A 82 21.71 -10.74 5.72
N GLY A 83 21.18 -10.37 4.58
CA GLY A 83 20.87 -11.21 3.43
C GLY A 83 19.79 -10.61 2.57
N PHE A 84 19.22 -11.44 1.72
CA PHE A 84 18.12 -11.06 0.79
C PHE A 84 16.95 -11.99 1.02
N SER A 85 15.87 -11.49 1.66
CA SER A 85 14.63 -12.24 1.81
C SER A 85 13.65 -11.94 0.67
N HIS A 86 12.54 -12.69 0.59
CA HIS A 86 11.72 -12.72 -0.62
C HIS A 86 10.29 -12.21 -0.39
N THR A 87 9.95 -11.83 0.85
CA THR A 87 8.67 -11.23 1.21
C THR A 87 8.89 -10.00 2.08
N HIS A 88 8.24 -8.88 1.74
CA HIS A 88 8.35 -7.62 2.46
C HIS A 88 7.01 -6.88 2.45
N LEU A 89 6.78 -6.07 3.49
CA LEU A 89 5.66 -5.14 3.57
C LEU A 89 6.17 -3.72 3.35
N SER A 90 5.40 -2.90 2.65
CA SER A 90 5.77 -1.51 2.35
C SER A 90 4.92 -0.55 3.18
N GLY A 91 5.57 0.21 4.05
CA GLY A 91 4.96 1.31 4.78
C GLY A 91 4.02 0.93 5.93
N THR A 92 4.04 -0.29 6.42
CA THR A 92 2.97 -0.77 7.30
C THR A 92 3.13 -0.44 8.78
N GLY A 93 4.25 0.07 9.25
CA GLY A 93 4.50 0.25 10.69
C GLY A 93 4.38 -1.03 11.56
N CYS A 94 3.96 -2.13 10.96
CA CYS A 94 3.86 -3.46 11.56
C CYS A 94 4.77 -4.42 10.81
N SER A 95 5.50 -5.26 11.54
CA SER A 95 6.39 -6.25 10.95
C SER A 95 5.69 -7.60 10.75
N ASP A 96 5.90 -8.17 9.59
CA ASP A 96 5.65 -9.57 9.26
C ASP A 96 6.56 -9.95 8.08
N TYR A 97 6.50 -11.17 7.58
CA TYR A 97 7.29 -11.60 6.43
C TYR A 97 8.80 -11.73 6.72
N GLY A 98 9.67 -11.46 5.73
CA GLY A 98 11.10 -11.75 5.78
C GLY A 98 11.38 -13.24 5.53
N ASP A 99 10.68 -13.84 4.55
CA ASP A 99 10.76 -15.28 4.33
C ASP A 99 11.87 -15.65 3.36
N VAL A 100 12.52 -16.80 3.65
CA VAL A 100 13.53 -17.42 2.79
C VAL A 100 14.73 -16.48 2.56
N LEU A 101 15.47 -16.18 3.62
CA LEU A 101 16.67 -15.34 3.51
C LEU A 101 17.80 -16.11 2.82
N LEU A 102 18.42 -15.48 1.81
CA LEU A 102 19.58 -16.02 1.09
C LEU A 102 20.76 -15.06 1.24
N MET A 103 21.93 -15.58 1.67
CA MET A 103 23.17 -14.81 1.79
C MET A 103 24.31 -15.51 1.06
N PRO A 104 24.95 -14.88 0.04
CA PRO A 104 26.16 -15.40 -0.57
C PRO A 104 27.34 -15.25 0.40
N THR A 105 28.23 -16.25 0.43
CA THR A 105 29.33 -16.29 1.39
C THR A 105 30.65 -16.79 0.74
N VAL A 106 31.75 -16.38 1.34
CA VAL A 106 33.11 -16.89 0.99
C VAL A 106 33.82 -17.22 2.29
N GLY A 107 34.47 -18.38 2.35
CA GLY A 107 35.16 -18.87 3.54
C GLY A 107 34.25 -19.55 4.56
N GLU A 108 34.83 -19.89 5.71
CA GLU A 108 34.09 -20.53 6.83
C GLU A 108 33.07 -19.57 7.45
N GLN A 109 31.90 -20.10 7.78
CA GLN A 109 30.79 -19.29 8.27
C GLN A 109 30.46 -19.62 9.72
N GLN A 110 30.24 -18.56 10.52
CA GLN A 110 29.66 -18.64 11.85
C GLN A 110 28.14 -18.45 11.72
N LEU A 111 27.35 -19.42 12.21
CA LEU A 111 25.89 -19.41 12.08
C LEU A 111 25.19 -18.91 13.33
N GLU A 112 25.88 -18.91 14.47
CA GLU A 112 25.36 -18.45 15.75
C GLU A 112 26.16 -17.24 16.21
N GLY A 113 25.45 -16.17 16.58
CA GLY A 113 26.04 -14.96 17.12
C GLY A 113 26.03 -14.95 18.64
N GLU A 114 26.77 -14.03 19.24
CA GLU A 114 26.70 -13.76 20.67
C GLU A 114 25.29 -13.22 21.04
N ALA A 115 24.78 -13.69 22.17
CA ALA A 115 23.50 -13.21 22.68
C ALA A 115 23.61 -11.71 22.99
N GLY A 116 22.91 -10.87 22.23
CA GLY A 116 22.88 -9.42 22.48
C GLY A 116 22.68 -8.53 21.26
N ASN A 117 23.14 -8.91 20.08
CA ASN A 117 22.85 -8.15 18.85
C ASN A 117 21.61 -8.72 18.15
N LYS A 118 20.49 -7.99 18.22
CA LYS A 118 19.22 -8.40 17.65
C LYS A 118 19.01 -7.87 16.22
N GLN A 119 19.99 -7.18 15.64
CA GLN A 119 19.86 -6.52 14.34
C GLN A 119 20.80 -7.09 13.28
N ILE A 120 21.91 -7.74 13.69
CA ILE A 120 22.96 -8.20 12.78
C ILE A 120 23.17 -9.70 12.96
N LEU A 121 23.04 -10.45 11.87
CA LEU A 121 23.33 -11.88 11.83
C LEU A 121 24.83 -12.15 11.76
N PRO A 122 25.32 -13.29 12.30
CA PRO A 122 26.76 -13.61 12.35
C PRO A 122 27.44 -13.66 10.98
N TYR A 123 26.68 -13.95 9.94
CA TYR A 123 27.13 -14.02 8.55
C TYR A 123 26.75 -12.77 7.73
N ALA A 124 26.30 -11.71 8.34
CA ALA A 124 26.03 -10.44 7.67
C ALA A 124 27.30 -9.82 7.08
N SER A 125 27.15 -8.97 6.09
CA SER A 125 28.23 -8.23 5.44
C SER A 125 28.03 -6.73 5.54
N SER A 126 29.09 -5.99 5.78
CA SER A 126 29.10 -4.55 5.55
C SER A 126 28.94 -4.24 4.06
N PHE A 127 28.43 -3.03 3.79
CA PHE A 127 28.29 -2.46 2.45
C PHE A 127 28.39 -0.93 2.51
N SER A 128 28.52 -0.31 1.35
CA SER A 128 28.47 1.16 1.19
C SER A 128 27.38 1.52 0.19
N HIS A 129 26.60 2.57 0.48
CA HIS A 129 25.61 3.15 -0.45
C HIS A 129 26.24 3.64 -1.77
N GLU A 130 27.56 3.94 -1.79
CA GLU A 130 28.28 4.27 -3.04
C GLU A 130 28.31 3.08 -4.03
N ASN A 131 28.18 1.86 -3.51
CA ASN A 131 28.18 0.61 -4.28
C ASN A 131 26.80 -0.07 -4.29
N GLU A 132 25.75 0.67 -3.96
CA GLU A 132 24.37 0.24 -3.94
C GLU A 132 23.57 0.95 -5.04
N THR A 133 22.68 0.24 -5.69
CA THR A 133 21.79 0.78 -6.72
C THR A 133 20.42 0.13 -6.64
N ALA A 134 19.36 0.93 -6.65
CA ALA A 134 17.99 0.47 -6.79
C ALA A 134 17.31 1.23 -7.93
N THR A 135 16.59 0.51 -8.78
CA THR A 135 15.70 1.04 -9.80
C THR A 135 14.46 0.14 -9.92
N PRO A 136 13.36 0.57 -10.49
CA PRO A 136 12.19 -0.28 -10.65
C PRO A 136 12.51 -1.64 -11.29
N GLY A 137 12.30 -2.72 -10.54
CA GLY A 137 12.57 -4.08 -10.97
C GLY A 137 14.04 -4.54 -10.87
N TYR A 138 14.90 -3.75 -10.26
CA TYR A 138 16.32 -4.11 -10.10
C TYR A 138 16.92 -3.52 -8.83
N TYR A 139 17.75 -4.35 -8.15
CA TYR A 139 18.58 -3.95 -7.04
C TYR A 139 19.99 -4.54 -7.20
N SER A 140 21.02 -3.81 -6.78
CA SER A 140 22.39 -4.35 -6.67
C SER A 140 23.18 -3.73 -5.55
N VAL A 141 24.09 -4.51 -4.96
CA VAL A 141 25.02 -4.06 -3.90
C VAL A 141 26.31 -4.88 -3.93
N PHE A 142 27.40 -4.30 -3.46
CA PHE A 142 28.64 -5.00 -3.21
C PHE A 142 28.77 -5.34 -1.72
N LEU A 143 28.98 -6.63 -1.42
CA LEU A 143 29.12 -7.17 -0.07
C LEU A 143 30.59 -7.22 0.31
N ASP A 144 31.06 -6.27 1.11
CA ASP A 144 32.48 -6.05 1.40
C ASP A 144 33.17 -7.26 2.04
N ARG A 145 32.48 -7.89 3.02
CA ARG A 145 33.02 -9.05 3.75
C ARG A 145 33.39 -10.21 2.83
N TYR A 146 32.62 -10.40 1.78
CA TYR A 146 32.68 -11.55 0.90
C TYR A 146 33.29 -11.24 -0.47
N GLY A 147 33.44 -9.96 -0.80
CA GLY A 147 33.86 -9.53 -2.14
C GLY A 147 32.88 -9.97 -3.24
N VAL A 148 31.62 -10.05 -2.93
CA VAL A 148 30.56 -10.53 -3.83
C VAL A 148 29.67 -9.38 -4.25
N LYS A 149 29.45 -9.22 -5.56
CA LYS A 149 28.38 -8.36 -6.06
C LYS A 149 27.09 -9.15 -6.14
N ALA A 150 26.04 -8.68 -5.45
CA ALA A 150 24.70 -9.22 -5.51
C ALA A 150 23.83 -8.36 -6.43
N GLU A 151 23.02 -8.98 -7.28
CA GLU A 151 22.08 -8.34 -8.19
C GLU A 151 20.75 -9.11 -8.15
N LEU A 152 19.63 -8.39 -8.03
CA LEU A 152 18.29 -8.94 -7.92
C LEU A 152 17.38 -8.40 -9.02
N THR A 153 16.49 -9.25 -9.53
CA THR A 153 15.34 -8.89 -10.36
C THR A 153 14.20 -9.89 -10.15
N ALA A 154 12.99 -9.60 -10.63
CA ALA A 154 11.87 -10.50 -10.43
C ALA A 154 10.88 -10.49 -11.60
N THR A 155 10.07 -11.54 -11.68
CA THR A 155 8.78 -11.61 -12.35
C THR A 155 7.66 -11.47 -11.32
N LYS A 156 6.41 -11.71 -11.70
CA LYS A 156 5.29 -11.62 -10.74
C LYS A 156 5.38 -12.63 -9.59
N ARG A 157 5.97 -13.83 -9.80
CA ARG A 157 5.96 -14.92 -8.83
C ARG A 157 7.33 -15.53 -8.53
N ALA A 158 8.37 -15.08 -9.25
CA ALA A 158 9.71 -15.65 -9.09
C ALA A 158 10.79 -14.55 -9.10
N ALA A 159 11.75 -14.68 -8.20
CA ALA A 159 12.94 -13.84 -8.16
C ALA A 159 14.09 -14.50 -8.91
N LEU A 160 14.94 -13.70 -9.53
CA LEU A 160 16.19 -14.12 -10.14
C LEU A 160 17.33 -13.28 -9.56
N HIS A 161 18.29 -13.96 -8.96
CA HIS A 161 19.50 -13.37 -8.40
C HIS A 161 20.70 -13.70 -9.27
N ARG A 162 21.66 -12.78 -9.35
CA ARG A 162 22.97 -12.96 -9.96
C ARG A 162 24.02 -12.54 -8.95
N TYR A 163 24.90 -13.47 -8.59
CA TYR A 163 26.00 -13.23 -7.67
C TYR A 163 27.33 -13.40 -8.39
N THR A 164 28.15 -12.35 -8.41
CA THR A 164 29.49 -12.37 -8.98
C THR A 164 30.49 -12.59 -7.86
N PHE A 165 31.16 -13.75 -7.87
CA PHE A 165 32.06 -14.21 -6.83
C PHE A 165 33.54 -13.94 -7.18
N PRO A 166 34.41 -13.73 -6.17
CA PRO A 166 35.82 -13.83 -6.34
C PRO A 166 36.25 -15.30 -6.59
N GLU A 167 37.52 -15.54 -6.96
CA GLU A 167 38.06 -16.89 -6.95
C GLU A 167 38.08 -17.44 -5.53
N SER A 168 37.47 -18.62 -5.31
CA SER A 168 37.41 -19.25 -3.99
C SER A 168 37.23 -20.75 -4.06
N GLN A 169 37.88 -21.45 -3.13
CA GLN A 169 37.66 -22.89 -2.89
C GLN A 169 36.47 -23.12 -1.95
N GLU A 170 35.97 -22.07 -1.29
CA GLU A 170 34.95 -22.13 -0.25
C GLU A 170 33.90 -21.02 -0.48
N ALA A 171 33.46 -20.85 -1.71
CA ALA A 171 32.28 -20.04 -2.02
C ALA A 171 30.98 -20.79 -1.66
N GLY A 172 29.93 -20.09 -1.37
CA GLY A 172 28.67 -20.74 -0.99
C GLY A 172 27.51 -19.80 -0.76
N PHE A 173 26.44 -20.39 -0.21
CA PHE A 173 25.28 -19.66 0.27
C PHE A 173 24.85 -20.18 1.64
N ILE A 174 24.29 -19.30 2.44
CA ILE A 174 23.43 -19.65 3.56
C ILE A 174 21.99 -19.37 3.12
N LEU A 175 21.13 -20.41 3.16
CA LEU A 175 19.68 -20.24 3.09
C LEU A 175 19.14 -20.40 4.50
N ASP A 176 18.55 -19.33 5.04
CA ASP A 176 18.07 -19.28 6.42
C ASP A 176 16.55 -19.19 6.46
N LEU A 177 15.87 -20.24 6.94
CA LEU A 177 14.44 -20.28 7.19
C LEU A 177 14.05 -19.80 8.59
N ASP A 178 15.01 -19.69 9.53
CA ASP A 178 14.73 -19.15 10.86
C ASP A 178 14.44 -17.66 10.81
N TYR A 179 15.04 -16.98 9.82
CA TYR A 179 14.94 -15.55 9.65
C TYR A 179 13.50 -15.10 9.46
N SER A 180 13.16 -14.01 10.06
CA SER A 180 11.88 -13.30 9.91
C SER A 180 12.03 -11.88 10.42
N ILE A 181 11.27 -10.94 9.91
CA ILE A 181 11.15 -9.60 10.46
C ILE A 181 10.21 -9.68 11.69
N GLN A 182 10.70 -9.35 12.90
CA GLN A 182 10.10 -9.86 14.16
C GLN A 182 9.62 -8.81 15.16
N PHE A 183 9.45 -7.57 14.78
CA PHE A 183 9.12 -6.51 15.74
C PHE A 183 7.91 -6.86 16.62
N LEU A 184 6.81 -7.35 16.06
CA LEU A 184 5.57 -7.69 16.75
C LEU A 184 5.39 -9.17 17.07
N ASN A 185 6.47 -9.91 17.37
CA ASN A 185 6.42 -11.31 17.80
C ASN A 185 6.08 -12.33 16.71
N GLN A 186 6.47 -12.09 15.46
CA GLN A 186 6.43 -13.16 14.47
C GLN A 186 7.17 -14.40 14.99
N ARG A 187 6.61 -15.59 14.77
CA ARG A 187 7.17 -16.82 15.31
C ARG A 187 7.06 -17.97 14.34
N ASN A 188 8.19 -18.61 14.10
CA ASN A 188 8.23 -19.87 13.37
C ASN A 188 7.48 -20.95 14.16
N ARG A 189 6.58 -21.66 13.47
CA ARG A 189 5.76 -22.74 14.02
C ARG A 189 6.15 -24.11 13.46
N ALA A 190 6.50 -24.16 12.18
CA ALA A 190 7.07 -25.32 11.54
C ALA A 190 8.02 -24.88 10.43
N LEU A 191 9.12 -25.58 10.29
CA LEU A 191 10.13 -25.36 9.25
C LEU A 191 10.53 -26.70 8.68
N THR A 192 10.58 -26.80 7.35
CA THR A 192 11.17 -27.97 6.67
C THR A 192 12.05 -27.49 5.52
N LEU A 193 13.17 -28.17 5.33
CA LEU A 193 14.13 -27.87 4.27
C LEU A 193 14.63 -29.19 3.69
N GLU A 194 14.61 -29.31 2.37
CA GLU A 194 14.99 -30.53 1.65
C GLU A 194 15.88 -30.18 0.46
N GLN A 195 16.96 -30.91 0.29
CA GLN A 195 17.73 -30.93 -0.94
C GLN A 195 17.10 -31.90 -1.93
N VAL A 196 16.58 -31.37 -3.06
CA VAL A 196 15.92 -32.18 -4.10
C VAL A 196 16.94 -32.86 -4.99
N ASN A 197 18.01 -32.14 -5.34
CA ASN A 197 19.15 -32.60 -6.11
C ASN A 197 20.37 -31.71 -5.82
N ASP A 198 21.46 -31.83 -6.58
CA ASP A 198 22.71 -31.10 -6.39
C ASP A 198 22.67 -29.61 -6.69
N SER A 199 21.54 -29.11 -7.19
CA SER A 199 21.33 -27.71 -7.54
C SER A 199 19.97 -27.17 -7.12
N THR A 200 19.19 -27.89 -6.30
CA THR A 200 17.81 -27.53 -5.99
C THR A 200 17.46 -27.80 -4.52
N LEU A 201 16.90 -26.77 -3.88
CA LEU A 201 16.28 -26.83 -2.55
C LEU A 201 14.79 -26.56 -2.64
N ARG A 202 14.03 -27.15 -1.72
CA ARG A 202 12.65 -26.77 -1.44
C ARG A 202 12.39 -26.78 0.06
N GLY A 203 11.37 -26.10 0.49
CA GLY A 203 11.01 -26.10 1.90
C GLY A 203 9.66 -25.49 2.16
N TYR A 204 9.36 -25.46 3.43
CA TYR A 204 8.11 -24.93 3.98
C TYR A 204 8.40 -24.20 5.27
N LYS A 205 7.77 -23.05 5.42
CA LYS A 205 7.78 -22.22 6.61
C LYS A 205 6.35 -21.90 7.02
N TYR A 206 6.00 -22.24 8.24
CA TYR A 206 4.75 -21.83 8.88
C TYR A 206 5.07 -20.84 10.00
N THR A 207 4.51 -19.65 9.89
CA THR A 207 4.65 -18.59 10.89
C THR A 207 3.31 -18.20 11.49
N SER A 208 3.38 -17.55 12.64
CA SER A 208 2.24 -16.91 13.28
C SER A 208 2.72 -15.58 13.86
N GLY A 209 2.34 -14.52 13.21
CA GLY A 209 2.67 -13.14 13.53
C GLY A 209 1.45 -12.26 13.41
N TRP A 210 1.57 -11.19 12.68
CA TRP A 210 0.46 -10.32 12.28
C TRP A 210 -0.52 -11.08 11.39
N ALA A 211 -0.02 -11.77 10.34
CA ALA A 211 -0.75 -12.87 9.74
C ALA A 211 -0.81 -14.02 10.74
N TRP A 212 -2.01 -14.30 11.26
CA TRP A 212 -2.23 -15.30 12.31
C TRP A 212 -1.72 -16.69 11.94
N GLN A 213 -1.84 -17.05 10.66
CA GLN A 213 -1.42 -18.33 10.10
C GLN A 213 -0.92 -18.10 8.67
N GLN A 214 0.41 -18.01 8.51
CA GLN A 214 1.06 -17.88 7.21
C GLN A 214 1.73 -19.19 6.85
N ASP A 215 1.33 -19.76 5.72
CA ASP A 215 1.94 -20.92 5.11
C ASP A 215 2.74 -20.47 3.89
N GLU A 216 4.06 -20.69 3.89
CA GLU A 216 4.94 -20.29 2.82
C GLU A 216 5.80 -21.46 2.35
N TYR A 217 5.61 -21.90 1.12
CA TYR A 217 6.41 -22.88 0.44
C TYR A 217 7.35 -22.21 -0.54
N PHE A 218 8.57 -22.69 -0.65
CA PHE A 218 9.50 -22.19 -1.64
C PHE A 218 10.12 -23.29 -2.47
N TYR A 219 10.62 -22.90 -3.65
CA TYR A 219 11.42 -23.72 -4.55
C TYR A 219 12.59 -22.85 -5.05
N ALA A 220 13.83 -23.29 -4.78
CA ALA A 220 15.05 -22.57 -5.15
C ALA A 220 15.94 -23.42 -6.05
N VAL A 221 16.35 -22.88 -7.19
CA VAL A 221 17.22 -23.55 -8.17
C VAL A 221 18.44 -22.70 -8.41
N PHE A 222 19.62 -23.34 -8.36
CA PHE A 222 20.92 -22.72 -8.53
C PHE A 222 21.52 -23.12 -9.87
N SER A 223 22.18 -22.20 -10.55
CA SER A 223 22.84 -22.45 -11.84
C SER A 223 24.11 -23.32 -11.70
N LYS A 224 24.58 -23.54 -10.47
CA LYS A 224 25.80 -24.30 -10.16
C LYS A 224 25.50 -25.36 -9.11
N PRO A 225 25.99 -26.62 -9.32
CA PRO A 225 25.91 -27.67 -8.32
C PRO A 225 26.66 -27.31 -7.03
N PHE A 226 26.16 -27.77 -5.89
CA PHE A 226 26.71 -27.53 -4.56
C PHE A 226 26.72 -28.79 -3.70
N THR A 227 27.55 -28.80 -2.69
CA THR A 227 27.37 -29.68 -1.53
C THR A 227 26.53 -28.97 -0.49
N CYS A 228 25.59 -29.67 0.10
CA CYS A 228 24.63 -29.09 1.05
C CYS A 228 24.76 -29.75 2.41
N THR A 229 24.77 -28.92 3.46
CA THR A 229 24.59 -29.35 4.85
C THR A 229 23.35 -28.67 5.41
N ILE A 230 22.34 -29.44 5.76
CA ILE A 230 21.13 -28.95 6.39
C ILE A 230 21.29 -29.06 7.91
N LEU A 231 21.11 -27.94 8.60
CA LEU A 231 21.04 -27.85 10.05
C LEU A 231 19.60 -27.63 10.43
N SER A 232 19.02 -28.59 11.13
CA SER A 232 17.64 -28.51 11.60
C SER A 232 17.57 -29.09 13.02
N ASP A 233 17.05 -28.33 13.94
CA ASP A 233 16.79 -28.72 15.30
C ASP A 233 15.47 -28.19 15.85
N SER A 234 15.10 -28.60 17.03
CA SER A 234 13.92 -28.07 17.70
C SER A 234 14.24 -27.74 19.18
N VAL A 235 13.59 -26.70 19.69
CA VAL A 235 13.82 -26.16 21.02
C VAL A 235 12.59 -26.39 21.90
N LYS A 236 12.80 -26.88 23.12
CA LYS A 236 11.75 -27.04 24.11
C LYS A 236 11.33 -25.69 24.69
N GLN A 237 10.08 -25.31 24.48
CA GLN A 237 9.52 -24.07 25.01
C GLN A 237 9.17 -24.20 26.51
N LYS A 238 8.96 -23.05 27.19
CA LYS A 238 8.56 -22.99 28.61
C LYS A 238 7.28 -23.78 28.93
N ASN A 239 6.38 -23.92 27.96
CA ASN A 239 5.14 -24.70 28.10
C ASN A 239 5.33 -26.22 27.83
N GLY A 240 6.57 -26.66 27.62
CA GLY A 240 6.90 -28.07 27.35
C GLY A 240 6.72 -28.50 25.90
N LYS A 241 6.18 -27.66 25.01
CA LYS A 241 6.04 -27.96 23.58
C LYS A 241 7.38 -27.76 22.87
N MET A 242 7.58 -28.54 21.80
CA MET A 242 8.72 -28.34 20.92
C MET A 242 8.35 -27.26 19.88
N ALA A 243 9.30 -26.37 19.57
CA ALA A 243 9.23 -25.41 18.49
C ALA A 243 10.46 -25.55 17.60
N PRO A 244 10.41 -25.11 16.32
CA PRO A 244 11.59 -25.05 15.48
C PRO A 244 12.68 -24.20 16.15
N GLY A 245 13.91 -24.69 16.16
CA GLY A 245 15.11 -23.96 16.50
C GLY A 245 15.78 -23.44 15.24
N ARG A 246 16.90 -24.06 14.86
CA ARG A 246 17.58 -23.76 13.59
C ARG A 246 16.94 -24.51 12.43
N CYS A 247 16.88 -23.83 11.27
CA CYS A 247 16.59 -24.49 9.99
C CYS A 247 17.31 -23.72 8.88
N LYS A 248 18.57 -24.11 8.61
CA LYS A 248 19.46 -23.46 7.64
C LYS A 248 20.09 -24.49 6.72
N ALA A 249 20.35 -24.09 5.48
CA ALA A 249 21.20 -24.84 4.56
C ALA A 249 22.52 -24.08 4.33
N LEU A 250 23.64 -24.79 4.49
CA LEU A 250 24.97 -24.33 4.03
C LEU A 250 25.26 -25.00 2.71
N LEU A 251 25.38 -24.19 1.68
CA LEU A 251 25.73 -24.62 0.34
C LEU A 251 27.18 -24.26 0.07
N LYS A 252 27.98 -25.19 -0.45
CA LYS A 252 29.39 -24.96 -0.77
C LYS A 252 29.72 -25.40 -2.20
N PHE A 253 30.51 -24.57 -2.88
CA PHE A 253 31.04 -24.82 -4.21
C PHE A 253 32.34 -24.03 -4.40
N LYS A 254 33.00 -24.24 -5.54
CA LYS A 254 34.22 -23.50 -5.91
C LYS A 254 33.88 -22.49 -6.98
N THR A 255 34.57 -21.35 -6.97
CA THR A 255 34.40 -20.31 -8.00
C THR A 255 35.75 -19.92 -8.61
N GLN A 256 35.68 -19.52 -9.89
CA GLN A 256 36.74 -18.78 -10.57
C GLN A 256 36.56 -17.28 -10.28
N LYS A 257 37.55 -16.49 -10.60
CA LYS A 257 37.44 -15.02 -10.49
C LYS A 257 36.33 -14.52 -11.40
N ASP A 258 35.48 -13.65 -10.84
CA ASP A 258 34.33 -13.01 -11.51
C ASP A 258 33.28 -14.02 -12.03
N GLU A 259 33.26 -15.25 -11.48
CA GLU A 259 32.24 -16.24 -11.85
C GLU A 259 30.89 -15.84 -11.34
N GLN A 260 29.89 -15.89 -12.23
CA GLN A 260 28.49 -15.59 -11.92
C GLN A 260 27.75 -16.88 -11.56
N VAL A 261 27.13 -16.88 -10.37
CA VAL A 261 26.19 -17.92 -9.94
C VAL A 261 24.81 -17.30 -9.84
N LEU A 262 23.85 -17.88 -10.57
CA LEU A 262 22.48 -17.41 -10.59
C LEU A 262 21.59 -18.30 -9.71
N VAL A 263 20.59 -17.69 -9.08
CA VAL A 263 19.63 -18.39 -8.23
C VAL A 263 18.22 -17.92 -8.59
N LYS A 264 17.32 -18.86 -8.82
CA LYS A 264 15.89 -18.62 -8.94
C LYS A 264 15.20 -19.03 -7.66
N VAL A 265 14.32 -18.19 -7.16
CA VAL A 265 13.47 -18.50 -6.01
C VAL A 265 12.03 -18.18 -6.35
N ALA A 266 11.11 -19.08 -6.07
CA ALA A 266 9.68 -18.81 -6.15
C ALA A 266 8.98 -19.28 -4.88
N LEU A 267 7.88 -18.61 -4.56
CA LEU A 267 7.08 -18.81 -3.37
C LEU A 267 5.70 -19.32 -3.73
N SER A 268 4.99 -19.92 -2.77
CA SER A 268 3.59 -20.32 -2.87
C SER A 268 2.97 -20.48 -1.48
N ALA A 269 1.78 -19.92 -1.28
CA ALA A 269 1.00 -20.16 -0.07
C ALA A 269 0.26 -21.51 -0.08
N VAL A 270 0.41 -22.30 -1.16
CA VAL A 270 -0.36 -23.56 -1.40
C VAL A 270 0.47 -24.78 -1.09
N ASP A 271 1.54 -25.02 -1.87
CA ASP A 271 2.45 -26.15 -1.73
C ASP A 271 3.76 -25.94 -2.54
N ALA A 272 4.74 -26.82 -2.33
CA ALA A 272 6.02 -26.76 -3.03
C ALA A 272 5.88 -26.96 -4.56
N GLU A 273 4.85 -27.64 -5.03
CA GLU A 273 4.58 -27.79 -6.46
C GLU A 273 4.04 -26.47 -7.07
N GLY A 274 3.23 -25.70 -6.30
CA GLY A 274 2.85 -24.34 -6.65
C GLY A 274 4.07 -23.44 -6.83
N ALA A 275 4.99 -23.44 -5.86
CA ALA A 275 6.25 -22.70 -5.96
C ALA A 275 7.08 -23.12 -7.18
N ARG A 276 7.16 -24.45 -7.45
CA ARG A 276 7.84 -24.96 -8.65
C ARG A 276 7.21 -24.47 -9.96
N LYS A 277 5.89 -24.41 -10.04
CA LYS A 277 5.17 -23.89 -11.20
C LYS A 277 5.36 -22.38 -11.36
N ASN A 278 5.35 -21.64 -10.26
CA ASN A 278 5.63 -20.21 -10.24
C ASN A 278 7.04 -19.89 -10.78
N LEU A 279 8.02 -20.75 -10.49
CA LEU A 279 9.38 -20.61 -10.99
C LEU A 279 9.48 -20.67 -12.52
N ALA A 280 8.51 -21.31 -13.20
CA ALA A 280 8.50 -21.42 -14.66
C ALA A 280 8.27 -20.08 -15.40
N GLU A 281 7.92 -19.00 -14.69
CA GLU A 281 7.89 -17.65 -15.26
C GLU A 281 9.30 -17.21 -15.72
N ILE A 282 10.37 -17.75 -15.13
CA ILE A 282 11.74 -17.46 -15.52
C ILE A 282 12.29 -18.62 -16.37
N PHE A 283 12.22 -18.47 -17.68
CA PHE A 283 12.80 -19.44 -18.58
C PHE A 283 14.31 -19.21 -18.72
N GLY A 284 15.11 -20.31 -18.64
CA GLY A 284 16.56 -20.22 -18.75
C GLY A 284 17.22 -19.40 -17.62
N TRP A 285 18.36 -18.78 -17.90
CA TRP A 285 19.18 -18.03 -16.96
C TRP A 285 19.50 -16.61 -17.46
N ASP A 286 18.59 -16.02 -18.27
CA ASP A 286 18.74 -14.67 -18.83
C ASP A 286 18.33 -13.62 -17.81
N PHE A 287 19.29 -13.21 -16.96
CA PHE A 287 19.08 -12.19 -15.94
C PHE A 287 18.71 -10.84 -16.55
N ASP A 288 19.41 -10.42 -17.59
CA ASP A 288 19.23 -9.10 -18.17
C ASP A 288 17.91 -9.00 -18.93
N GLY A 289 17.47 -10.11 -19.56
CA GLY A 289 16.13 -10.20 -20.16
C GLY A 289 14.99 -10.11 -19.12
N VAL A 290 15.12 -10.76 -17.97
CA VAL A 290 14.12 -10.64 -16.87
C VAL A 290 14.12 -9.23 -16.29
N ARG A 291 15.29 -8.63 -16.07
CA ARG A 291 15.43 -7.24 -15.61
C ARG A 291 14.72 -6.25 -16.56
N GLU A 292 14.94 -6.43 -17.86
CA GLU A 292 14.31 -5.57 -18.87
C GLU A 292 12.78 -5.73 -18.91
N GLN A 293 12.26 -6.96 -18.74
CA GLN A 293 10.81 -7.20 -18.62
C GLN A 293 10.23 -6.52 -17.37
N ALA A 294 10.93 -6.58 -16.23
CA ALA A 294 10.53 -5.88 -15.01
C ALA A 294 10.50 -4.35 -15.21
N ARG A 295 11.55 -3.79 -15.84
CA ARG A 295 11.60 -2.36 -16.18
C ARG A 295 10.43 -1.95 -17.09
N GLN A 296 10.12 -2.74 -18.12
CA GLN A 296 9.01 -2.47 -19.01
C GLN A 296 7.65 -2.54 -18.31
N ALA A 297 7.46 -3.50 -17.39
CA ALA A 297 6.25 -3.57 -16.59
C ALA A 297 6.06 -2.30 -15.75
N TRP A 298 7.12 -1.81 -15.13
CA TRP A 298 7.09 -0.55 -14.39
C TRP A 298 6.88 0.66 -15.31
N ASN A 299 7.53 0.73 -16.46
CA ASN A 299 7.33 1.81 -17.42
C ASN A 299 5.87 1.88 -17.88
N GLY A 300 5.24 0.73 -18.08
CA GLY A 300 3.82 0.63 -18.43
C GLY A 300 2.90 1.19 -17.34
N TRP A 301 3.23 1.01 -16.06
CA TRP A 301 2.50 1.60 -14.94
C TRP A 301 2.74 3.11 -14.84
N LEU A 302 4.00 3.53 -14.85
CA LEU A 302 4.41 4.92 -14.66
C LEU A 302 3.95 5.83 -15.81
N SER A 303 3.82 5.30 -17.02
CA SER A 303 3.35 6.03 -18.19
C SER A 303 1.86 6.40 -18.17
N LYS A 304 1.10 5.90 -17.17
CA LYS A 304 -0.32 6.29 -16.98
C LYS A 304 -0.49 7.76 -16.66
N ILE A 305 0.53 8.42 -16.10
CA ILE A 305 0.54 9.86 -15.85
C ILE A 305 1.83 10.45 -16.43
N ASP A 306 1.69 11.47 -17.25
CA ASP A 306 2.83 12.27 -17.74
C ASP A 306 2.79 13.66 -17.11
N VAL A 307 3.87 14.06 -16.41
CA VAL A 307 4.01 15.39 -15.81
C VAL A 307 5.02 16.23 -16.57
N GLU A 308 4.70 17.51 -16.75
CA GLU A 308 5.56 18.53 -17.35
C GLU A 308 5.99 19.51 -16.24
N THR A 309 7.28 19.54 -15.95
CA THR A 309 7.91 20.46 -14.99
C THR A 309 9.40 20.56 -15.29
N GLN A 310 9.99 21.69 -14.90
CA GLN A 310 11.45 21.89 -14.91
C GLN A 310 12.10 21.45 -13.56
N ASP A 311 11.30 21.12 -12.57
CA ASP A 311 11.75 20.67 -11.25
C ASP A 311 11.94 19.15 -11.27
N GLU A 312 13.19 18.71 -11.46
CA GLU A 312 13.53 17.28 -11.53
C GLU A 312 13.41 16.60 -10.16
N GLU A 313 13.52 17.30 -9.06
CA GLU A 313 13.30 16.76 -7.72
C GLU A 313 11.82 16.41 -7.52
N GLN A 314 10.92 17.36 -7.80
CA GLN A 314 9.49 17.12 -7.73
C GLN A 314 9.03 16.01 -8.69
N LYS A 315 9.68 15.90 -9.84
CA LYS A 315 9.42 14.80 -10.78
C LYS A 315 9.82 13.44 -10.19
N ARG A 316 10.98 13.34 -9.52
CA ARG A 316 11.43 12.10 -8.84
C ARG A 316 10.48 11.73 -7.70
N ILE A 317 10.09 12.67 -6.86
CA ILE A 317 9.11 12.44 -5.79
C ILE A 317 7.81 11.90 -6.38
N PHE A 318 7.29 12.52 -7.46
CA PHE A 318 6.03 12.13 -8.08
C PHE A 318 6.08 10.70 -8.66
N TYR A 319 7.11 10.36 -9.45
CA TYR A 319 7.19 9.03 -10.04
C TYR A 319 7.55 7.95 -9.01
N THR A 320 8.25 8.30 -7.94
CA THR A 320 8.47 7.38 -6.82
C THR A 320 7.17 7.14 -6.05
N ALA A 321 6.37 8.18 -5.82
CA ALA A 321 5.03 8.01 -5.25
C ALA A 321 4.16 7.11 -6.15
N LEU A 322 4.18 7.33 -7.47
CA LEU A 322 3.44 6.48 -8.42
C LEU A 322 3.96 5.02 -8.43
N TYR A 323 5.26 4.80 -8.24
CA TYR A 323 5.84 3.47 -8.04
C TYR A 323 5.28 2.81 -6.77
N HIS A 324 5.26 3.49 -5.63
CA HIS A 324 4.75 2.95 -4.37
C HIS A 324 3.29 2.50 -4.47
N THR A 325 2.44 3.19 -5.26
CA THR A 325 1.02 2.83 -5.41
C THR A 325 0.74 1.48 -6.09
N ALA A 326 1.77 0.85 -6.67
CA ALA A 326 1.63 -0.46 -7.30
C ALA A 326 2.47 -1.55 -6.63
N VAL A 327 3.01 -1.31 -5.41
CA VAL A 327 3.66 -2.33 -4.58
C VAL A 327 2.62 -3.23 -3.95
N SER A 328 1.55 -2.65 -3.40
CA SER A 328 0.41 -3.36 -2.78
C SER A 328 -0.91 -2.85 -3.35
N PRO A 329 -1.98 -3.66 -3.33
CA PRO A 329 -2.07 -5.08 -2.98
C PRO A 329 -1.27 -6.00 -3.90
N ALA A 330 -0.73 -7.10 -3.35
CA ALA A 330 0.12 -8.06 -4.02
C ALA A 330 -0.67 -9.28 -4.54
N LEU A 331 -0.25 -9.87 -5.64
CA LEU A 331 -0.82 -11.10 -6.18
C LEU A 331 -0.69 -12.24 -5.16
N PHE A 332 -1.75 -13.05 -5.02
CA PHE A 332 -1.79 -14.18 -4.07
C PHE A 332 -2.17 -15.51 -4.73
N THR A 333 -2.24 -15.54 -6.03
CA THR A 333 -2.61 -16.72 -6.83
C THR A 333 -1.38 -17.30 -7.51
N ASP A 334 -1.13 -18.60 -7.33
CA ASP A 334 -0.10 -19.35 -8.07
C ASP A 334 -0.35 -19.32 -9.57
N ALA A 335 0.65 -19.67 -10.36
CA ALA A 335 0.57 -19.72 -11.83
C ALA A 335 -0.48 -20.71 -12.34
N ASP A 336 -0.84 -21.72 -11.55
CA ASP A 336 -1.90 -22.69 -11.86
C ASP A 336 -3.29 -22.26 -11.35
N GLY A 337 -3.42 -21.05 -10.83
CA GLY A 337 -4.67 -20.47 -10.33
C GLY A 337 -5.00 -20.82 -8.88
N ARG A 338 -4.22 -21.68 -8.21
CA ARG A 338 -4.49 -22.05 -6.82
C ARG A 338 -4.08 -20.92 -5.85
N TYR A 339 -4.76 -20.85 -4.72
CA TYR A 339 -4.48 -19.96 -3.61
C TYR A 339 -5.01 -20.54 -2.29
N ARG A 340 -4.53 -20.04 -1.16
CA ARG A 340 -5.06 -20.34 0.17
C ARG A 340 -6.12 -19.31 0.54
N SER A 341 -7.35 -19.80 0.79
CA SER A 341 -8.50 -18.96 1.10
C SER A 341 -8.56 -18.54 2.58
N MET A 342 -9.51 -17.66 2.91
CA MET A 342 -9.71 -17.16 4.28
C MET A 342 -10.11 -18.26 5.27
N ASP A 343 -10.72 -19.34 4.82
CA ASP A 343 -11.05 -20.54 5.61
C ASP A 343 -9.91 -21.57 5.63
N ARG A 344 -8.73 -21.20 5.12
CA ARG A 344 -7.51 -22.00 5.02
C ARG A 344 -7.58 -23.17 4.02
N GLU A 345 -8.65 -23.33 3.31
CA GLU A 345 -8.77 -24.31 2.23
C GLU A 345 -7.99 -23.87 0.97
N ILE A 346 -7.57 -24.84 0.17
CA ILE A 346 -6.96 -24.55 -1.12
C ILE A 346 -8.04 -24.47 -2.19
N ARG A 347 -8.12 -23.34 -2.86
CA ARG A 347 -9.09 -23.05 -3.92
C ARG A 347 -8.40 -22.69 -5.21
N THR A 348 -9.17 -22.61 -6.29
CA THR A 348 -8.67 -22.19 -7.61
C THR A 348 -9.48 -21.00 -8.11
N ALA A 349 -8.77 -19.93 -8.43
CA ALA A 349 -9.28 -18.76 -9.12
C ALA A 349 -9.13 -18.92 -10.64
N SER A 350 -10.02 -18.30 -11.40
CA SER A 350 -9.83 -18.19 -12.86
C SER A 350 -8.71 -17.16 -13.17
N ALA A 351 -8.04 -17.34 -14.29
CA ALA A 351 -6.90 -16.50 -14.67
C ALA A 351 -7.27 -15.01 -14.83
N ASP A 352 -8.52 -14.71 -15.19
CA ASP A 352 -9.06 -13.36 -15.33
C ASP A 352 -9.51 -12.74 -14.00
N LYS A 353 -9.55 -13.52 -12.92
CA LYS A 353 -9.97 -13.08 -11.57
C LYS A 353 -9.04 -13.65 -10.50
N PRO A 354 -7.75 -13.28 -10.50
CA PRO A 354 -6.80 -13.74 -9.49
C PRO A 354 -7.18 -13.23 -8.10
N MET A 355 -6.54 -13.79 -7.06
CA MET A 355 -6.63 -13.30 -5.70
C MET A 355 -5.45 -12.39 -5.39
N PHE A 356 -5.71 -11.40 -4.54
CA PHE A 356 -4.72 -10.49 -4.01
C PHE A 356 -4.67 -10.56 -2.48
N THR A 357 -3.61 -10.03 -1.90
CA THR A 357 -3.36 -9.92 -0.47
C THR A 357 -2.68 -8.59 -0.15
N VAL A 358 -2.48 -8.30 1.13
CA VAL A 358 -1.94 -7.04 1.66
C VAL A 358 -2.91 -5.90 1.39
N PHE A 359 -4.03 -5.93 2.09
CA PHE A 359 -5.05 -4.88 2.03
C PHE A 359 -5.04 -4.05 3.30
N SER A 360 -4.38 -2.89 3.27
CA SER A 360 -4.37 -1.87 4.32
C SER A 360 -5.59 -0.95 4.16
N LEU A 361 -6.79 -1.51 4.39
CA LEU A 361 -8.05 -0.85 3.99
C LEU A 361 -8.36 0.41 4.81
N TRP A 362 -7.90 0.49 6.07
CA TRP A 362 -8.08 1.67 6.91
C TRP A 362 -7.44 2.92 6.30
N ASP A 363 -6.32 2.72 5.62
CA ASP A 363 -5.52 3.74 4.98
C ASP A 363 -5.98 3.97 3.55
N THR A 364 -5.94 2.93 2.75
CA THR A 364 -6.02 2.98 1.28
C THR A 364 -7.39 3.36 0.71
N PHE A 365 -8.48 3.28 1.50
CA PHE A 365 -9.78 3.77 1.05
C PHE A 365 -9.79 5.29 0.78
N ARG A 366 -8.86 6.04 1.40
CA ARG A 366 -8.83 7.51 1.41
C ARG A 366 -8.22 8.12 0.15
N ALA A 367 -7.22 7.45 -0.46
CA ALA A 367 -6.60 7.94 -1.70
C ALA A 367 -6.21 6.85 -2.69
N LEU A 368 -5.63 5.70 -2.26
CA LEU A 368 -5.14 4.69 -3.20
C LEU A 368 -6.28 4.11 -4.04
N HIS A 369 -7.34 3.60 -3.42
CA HIS A 369 -8.48 3.07 -4.18
C HIS A 369 -9.20 4.16 -5.01
N PRO A 370 -9.44 5.39 -4.52
CA PRO A 370 -9.87 6.51 -5.34
C PRO A 370 -8.98 6.78 -6.57
N LEU A 371 -7.66 6.76 -6.42
CA LEU A 371 -6.71 6.92 -7.53
C LEU A 371 -6.82 5.76 -8.52
N MET A 372 -6.93 4.52 -8.02
CA MET A 372 -7.09 3.34 -8.86
C MET A 372 -8.38 3.37 -9.69
N THR A 373 -9.47 3.98 -9.19
CA THR A 373 -10.69 4.17 -9.99
C THR A 373 -10.48 5.08 -11.21
N ILE A 374 -9.40 5.86 -11.23
CA ILE A 374 -9.01 6.73 -12.36
C ILE A 374 -8.01 5.99 -13.28
N LEU A 375 -6.91 5.49 -12.69
CA LEU A 375 -5.76 4.97 -13.44
C LEU A 375 -5.97 3.55 -13.96
N ASP A 376 -6.62 2.70 -13.16
CA ASP A 376 -6.88 1.30 -13.49
C ASP A 376 -8.17 0.77 -12.82
N PRO A 377 -9.35 1.20 -13.30
CA PRO A 377 -10.62 0.74 -12.74
C PRO A 377 -10.78 -0.78 -12.81
N GLN A 378 -10.19 -1.43 -13.81
CA GLN A 378 -10.24 -2.88 -13.94
C GLN A 378 -9.47 -3.58 -12.82
N GLN A 379 -8.26 -3.10 -12.51
CA GLN A 379 -7.46 -3.64 -11.40
C GLN A 379 -8.15 -3.38 -10.05
N ASN A 380 -8.70 -2.17 -9.85
CA ASN A 380 -9.48 -1.88 -8.64
C ASN A 380 -10.69 -2.80 -8.47
N SER A 381 -11.36 -3.13 -9.57
CA SER A 381 -12.47 -4.08 -9.57
C SER A 381 -12.02 -5.50 -9.17
N LEU A 382 -10.84 -5.94 -9.60
CA LEU A 382 -10.27 -7.23 -9.17
C LEU A 382 -9.98 -7.25 -7.66
N TYR A 383 -9.54 -6.14 -7.09
CA TYR A 383 -9.40 -6.01 -5.64
C TYR A 383 -10.73 -6.16 -4.92
N ILE A 384 -11.78 -5.47 -5.39
CA ILE A 384 -13.13 -5.58 -4.82
C ILE A 384 -13.67 -7.02 -4.95
N GLN A 385 -13.47 -7.67 -6.09
CA GLN A 385 -13.87 -9.05 -6.27
C GLN A 385 -13.09 -10.00 -5.35
N THR A 386 -11.84 -9.70 -5.02
CA THR A 386 -11.07 -10.40 -3.99
C THR A 386 -11.72 -10.22 -2.62
N LEU A 387 -12.04 -8.99 -2.20
CA LEU A 387 -12.69 -8.71 -0.91
C LEU A 387 -14.04 -9.43 -0.78
N LEU A 388 -14.85 -9.43 -1.84
CA LEU A 388 -16.14 -10.16 -1.85
C LEU A 388 -15.96 -11.67 -1.78
N ARG A 389 -14.93 -12.22 -2.40
CA ARG A 389 -14.60 -13.65 -2.29
C ARG A 389 -14.10 -13.97 -0.88
N GLN A 390 -13.27 -13.13 -0.29
CA GLN A 390 -12.83 -13.25 1.11
C GLN A 390 -14.03 -13.21 2.08
N TYR A 391 -15.04 -12.37 1.81
CA TYR A 391 -16.29 -12.39 2.55
C TYR A 391 -17.03 -13.74 2.42
N GLN A 392 -17.13 -14.29 1.22
CA GLN A 392 -17.82 -15.59 0.99
C GLN A 392 -17.10 -16.77 1.66
N GLU A 393 -15.78 -16.73 1.71
CA GLU A 393 -14.92 -17.77 2.29
C GLU A 393 -14.78 -17.62 3.81
N GLY A 394 -14.59 -16.40 4.28
CA GLY A 394 -14.30 -16.10 5.69
C GLY A 394 -15.53 -15.69 6.51
N GLY A 395 -16.60 -15.22 5.86
CA GLY A 395 -17.88 -14.87 6.51
C GLY A 395 -18.04 -13.39 6.89
N ILE A 396 -17.01 -12.54 6.72
CA ILE A 396 -17.05 -11.09 6.90
C ILE A 396 -16.02 -10.43 5.99
N LEU A 397 -16.24 -9.17 5.58
CA LEU A 397 -15.21 -8.39 4.88
C LEU A 397 -13.99 -8.16 5.79
N PRO A 398 -12.76 -8.22 5.28
CA PRO A 398 -11.59 -7.92 6.08
C PRO A 398 -11.53 -6.44 6.48
N MET A 399 -10.94 -6.17 7.64
CA MET A 399 -10.55 -4.82 8.08
C MET A 399 -9.15 -4.48 7.58
N TRP A 400 -8.21 -5.36 7.83
CA TRP A 400 -6.86 -5.44 7.32
C TRP A 400 -6.54 -6.90 7.01
N GLU A 401 -6.13 -7.20 5.79
CA GLU A 401 -5.92 -8.59 5.35
C GLU A 401 -4.46 -8.82 4.99
N LEU A 402 -3.89 -9.93 5.45
CA LEU A 402 -2.53 -10.37 5.18
C LEU A 402 -2.46 -11.88 4.98
N ALA A 403 -1.98 -12.32 3.82
CA ALA A 403 -1.76 -13.74 3.48
C ALA A 403 -2.99 -14.64 3.74
N GLY A 404 -4.18 -14.17 3.36
CA GLY A 404 -5.44 -14.87 3.58
C GLY A 404 -5.90 -14.92 5.04
N ASN A 405 -5.52 -13.91 5.85
CA ASN A 405 -5.90 -13.83 7.25
C ASN A 405 -6.60 -12.51 7.60
N TYR A 406 -7.52 -12.57 8.55
CA TYR A 406 -7.94 -11.40 9.30
C TYR A 406 -6.85 -11.06 10.32
N THR A 407 -6.21 -9.91 10.18
CA THR A 407 -5.22 -9.47 11.17
C THR A 407 -5.86 -8.88 12.43
N GLY A 408 -7.06 -8.32 12.29
CA GLY A 408 -7.76 -7.60 13.34
C GLY A 408 -7.12 -6.27 13.68
N THR A 409 -6.31 -5.74 12.79
CA THR A 409 -5.61 -4.46 12.94
C THR A 409 -6.49 -3.32 12.47
N MET A 410 -6.33 -2.17 13.10
CA MET A 410 -7.04 -0.93 12.90
C MET A 410 -8.54 -1.01 13.27
N ILE A 411 -9.24 0.09 13.09
CA ILE A 411 -10.65 0.26 13.42
C ILE A 411 -11.51 0.34 12.14
N GLY A 412 -12.83 0.41 12.29
CA GLY A 412 -13.73 0.58 11.16
C GLY A 412 -14.09 -0.74 10.44
N TYR A 413 -14.77 -0.62 9.31
CA TYR A 413 -15.02 -1.68 8.33
C TYR A 413 -14.80 -1.11 6.92
N ASN A 414 -13.55 -0.75 6.66
CA ASN A 414 -13.14 0.15 5.58
C ASN A 414 -13.11 -0.48 4.18
N ALA A 415 -13.38 -1.78 4.05
CA ALA A 415 -13.75 -2.38 2.78
C ALA A 415 -15.06 -1.77 2.22
N VAL A 416 -15.93 -1.26 3.10
CA VAL A 416 -17.22 -0.66 2.70
C VAL A 416 -17.04 0.58 1.83
N PRO A 417 -16.33 1.65 2.24
CA PRO A 417 -16.11 2.80 1.37
C PRO A 417 -15.38 2.46 0.07
N VAL A 418 -14.46 1.49 0.05
CA VAL A 418 -13.79 1.01 -1.18
C VAL A 418 -14.80 0.46 -2.19
N ILE A 419 -15.68 -0.44 -1.74
CA ILE A 419 -16.70 -1.07 -2.58
C ILE A 419 -17.73 -0.04 -3.05
N VAL A 420 -18.18 0.81 -2.14
CA VAL A 420 -19.24 1.80 -2.43
C VAL A 420 -18.73 2.88 -3.36
N ASP A 421 -17.51 3.38 -3.16
CA ASP A 421 -16.92 4.40 -4.04
C ASP A 421 -16.82 3.92 -5.49
N ALA A 422 -16.30 2.71 -5.70
CA ALA A 422 -16.21 2.12 -7.03
C ALA A 422 -17.60 1.95 -7.68
N TYR A 423 -18.59 1.48 -6.93
CA TYR A 423 -19.96 1.35 -7.45
C TYR A 423 -20.57 2.71 -7.81
N MET A 424 -20.40 3.72 -6.96
CA MET A 424 -20.92 5.09 -7.20
C MET A 424 -20.21 5.76 -8.39
N LYS A 425 -18.96 5.36 -8.69
CA LYS A 425 -18.17 5.78 -9.87
C LYS A 425 -18.45 4.95 -11.13
N GLY A 426 -19.44 4.07 -11.10
CA GLY A 426 -19.92 3.35 -12.28
C GLY A 426 -19.36 1.95 -12.47
N ASP A 427 -18.55 1.40 -11.54
CA ASP A 427 -18.14 0.01 -11.62
C ASP A 427 -19.35 -0.93 -11.43
N ARG A 428 -19.57 -1.80 -12.40
CA ARG A 428 -20.66 -2.79 -12.44
C ARG A 428 -20.13 -4.20 -12.69
N SER A 429 -18.84 -4.42 -12.51
CA SER A 429 -18.19 -5.70 -12.82
C SER A 429 -18.24 -6.71 -11.68
N PHE A 430 -18.78 -6.34 -10.51
CA PHE A 430 -19.01 -7.21 -9.37
C PHE A 430 -20.51 -7.29 -9.01
N ASP A 431 -20.88 -8.35 -8.26
CA ASP A 431 -22.25 -8.52 -7.78
C ASP A 431 -22.58 -7.52 -6.66
N ALA A 432 -23.35 -6.49 -7.01
CA ALA A 432 -23.72 -5.42 -6.10
C ALA A 432 -24.66 -5.86 -4.95
N ASN A 433 -25.50 -6.88 -5.16
CA ASN A 433 -26.32 -7.43 -4.10
C ASN A 433 -25.48 -8.22 -3.09
N LEU A 434 -24.51 -9.00 -3.57
CA LEU A 434 -23.51 -9.63 -2.70
C LEU A 434 -22.68 -8.58 -1.94
N ALA A 435 -22.31 -7.50 -2.61
CA ALA A 435 -21.57 -6.39 -2.00
C ALA A 435 -22.39 -5.72 -0.88
N LEU A 436 -23.64 -5.39 -1.11
CA LEU A 436 -24.53 -4.84 -0.07
C LEU A 436 -24.65 -5.81 1.11
N LYS A 437 -24.88 -7.09 0.85
CA LYS A 437 -24.95 -8.12 1.90
C LYS A 437 -23.66 -8.19 2.72
N ALA A 438 -22.49 -8.13 2.08
CA ALA A 438 -21.20 -8.15 2.73
C ALA A 438 -20.95 -6.88 3.59
N CYS A 439 -21.34 -5.71 3.09
CA CYS A 439 -21.28 -4.45 3.81
C CYS A 439 -22.17 -4.48 5.06
N LEU A 440 -23.43 -4.93 4.92
CA LEU A 440 -24.36 -5.08 6.05
C LEU A 440 -23.81 -6.03 7.12
N ARG A 441 -23.21 -7.15 6.70
CA ARG A 441 -22.60 -8.11 7.63
C ARG A 441 -21.47 -7.47 8.44
N SER A 442 -20.70 -6.58 7.84
CA SER A 442 -19.62 -5.85 8.51
C SER A 442 -20.13 -4.80 9.51
N ALA A 443 -21.29 -4.20 9.26
CA ALA A 443 -21.86 -3.15 10.09
C ALA A 443 -22.69 -3.66 11.26
N GLU A 444 -23.26 -4.87 11.14
CA GLU A 444 -24.13 -5.44 12.17
C GLU A 444 -23.31 -6.24 13.20
N TYR A 445 -23.88 -6.33 14.41
CA TYR A 445 -23.31 -7.13 15.50
C TYR A 445 -24.01 -8.48 15.59
N ASP A 446 -23.25 -9.55 15.65
CA ASP A 446 -23.70 -10.85 16.10
C ASP A 446 -22.57 -11.64 16.79
N THR A 447 -22.90 -12.86 17.26
CA THR A 447 -21.98 -13.74 17.95
C THR A 447 -21.52 -14.93 17.10
N ILE A 448 -21.90 -14.96 15.82
CA ILE A 448 -21.50 -16.02 14.90
C ILE A 448 -20.09 -15.75 14.42
N ALA A 449 -19.14 -16.59 14.80
CA ALA A 449 -17.76 -16.46 14.39
C ALA A 449 -17.61 -16.62 12.87
N PRO A 450 -16.87 -15.74 12.20
CA PRO A 450 -16.33 -16.01 10.88
C PRO A 450 -15.46 -17.26 10.89
N VAL A 451 -15.35 -17.92 9.74
CA VAL A 451 -14.48 -19.09 9.57
C VAL A 451 -13.02 -18.68 9.78
N ALA A 452 -12.20 -19.61 10.29
CA ALA A 452 -10.76 -19.43 10.53
C ALA A 452 -10.40 -18.18 11.37
N THR A 453 -11.19 -17.87 12.39
CA THR A 453 -10.89 -16.79 13.34
C THR A 453 -10.81 -17.30 14.78
N THR A 454 -10.08 -16.56 15.62
CA THR A 454 -10.00 -16.82 17.05
C THR A 454 -11.08 -16.07 17.83
N GLY A 455 -11.40 -16.52 19.04
CA GLY A 455 -12.29 -15.76 19.92
C GLY A 455 -11.77 -14.35 20.22
N TYR A 456 -10.45 -14.17 20.30
CA TYR A 456 -9.85 -12.86 20.47
C TYR A 456 -10.15 -11.93 19.27
N LEU A 457 -9.87 -12.35 18.04
CA LEU A 457 -10.16 -11.57 16.84
C LEU A 457 -11.64 -11.29 16.68
N LEU A 458 -12.49 -12.29 16.95
CA LEU A 458 -13.94 -12.12 16.88
C LEU A 458 -14.40 -10.95 17.78
N HIS A 459 -14.06 -10.99 19.05
CA HIS A 459 -14.61 -10.05 20.04
C HIS A 459 -13.91 -8.70 20.08
N ASN A 460 -12.67 -8.60 19.63
CA ASN A 460 -11.91 -7.35 19.72
C ASN A 460 -11.79 -6.60 18.37
N ALA A 461 -12.02 -7.29 17.26
CA ALA A 461 -11.87 -6.67 15.94
C ALA A 461 -13.07 -6.88 15.02
N LEU A 462 -13.44 -8.13 14.71
CA LEU A 462 -14.44 -8.40 13.67
C LEU A 462 -15.87 -8.14 14.14
N MET A 463 -16.19 -8.52 15.40
CA MET A 463 -17.49 -8.34 16.03
C MET A 463 -17.34 -7.73 17.44
N PRO A 464 -16.67 -6.56 17.57
CA PRO A 464 -16.52 -5.91 18.86
C PRO A 464 -17.88 -5.41 19.38
N ILE A 465 -17.98 -5.28 20.69
CA ILE A 465 -19.21 -4.84 21.35
C ILE A 465 -19.61 -3.40 20.94
N SER A 466 -18.67 -2.63 20.42
CA SER A 466 -18.94 -1.31 19.83
C SER A 466 -20.02 -1.33 18.76
N LYS A 467 -20.08 -2.37 17.91
CA LYS A 467 -21.14 -2.51 16.89
C LYS A 467 -22.54 -2.67 17.51
N TYR A 468 -22.64 -3.41 18.63
CA TYR A 468 -23.89 -3.51 19.36
C TYR A 468 -24.37 -2.14 19.88
N TYR A 469 -23.47 -1.42 20.57
CA TYR A 469 -23.85 -0.13 21.18
C TYR A 469 -24.19 0.90 20.10
N LYS A 470 -23.39 1.05 19.04
CA LYS A 470 -23.72 1.98 17.96
C LYS A 470 -25.08 1.71 17.33
N ASN A 471 -25.45 0.44 17.15
CA ASN A 471 -26.74 0.05 16.56
C ASN A 471 -27.90 0.24 17.55
N LYS A 472 -27.63 0.13 18.86
CA LYS A 472 -28.68 0.14 19.89
C LYS A 472 -28.96 1.52 20.45
N ILE A 473 -27.94 2.34 20.68
CA ILE A 473 -28.05 3.65 21.34
C ILE A 473 -27.40 4.78 20.57
N GLY A 474 -26.87 4.53 19.38
CA GLY A 474 -26.34 5.54 18.48
C GLY A 474 -24.93 6.05 18.83
N TYR A 475 -24.24 5.48 19.85
CA TYR A 475 -22.85 5.77 20.16
C TYR A 475 -22.19 4.59 20.88
N ILE A 476 -20.87 4.64 20.99
CA ILE A 476 -20.04 3.63 21.67
C ILE A 476 -19.66 4.18 23.05
N PRO A 477 -20.12 3.58 24.18
CA PRO A 477 -19.73 4.04 25.49
C PRO A 477 -18.24 3.81 25.76
N CYS A 478 -17.53 4.86 26.17
CA CYS A 478 -16.09 4.84 26.43
C CYS A 478 -15.68 3.99 27.65
N ASP A 479 -16.62 3.58 28.50
CA ASP A 479 -16.43 2.64 29.59
C ASP A 479 -16.67 1.17 29.18
N LYS A 480 -17.04 0.91 27.92
CA LYS A 480 -17.31 -0.43 27.36
C LYS A 480 -16.34 -0.81 26.24
N GLU A 481 -15.82 0.14 25.52
CA GLU A 481 -14.94 -0.09 24.40
C GLU A 481 -13.87 1.01 24.31
N LEU A 482 -12.64 0.64 23.98
CA LEU A 482 -11.56 1.57 23.71
C LEU A 482 -11.69 2.17 22.31
N GLU A 483 -11.04 3.31 22.06
CA GLU A 483 -11.10 4.04 20.80
C GLU A 483 -12.54 4.41 20.40
N SER A 484 -13.36 4.67 21.39
CA SER A 484 -14.83 4.77 21.26
C SER A 484 -15.25 5.89 20.31
N VAL A 485 -14.57 7.03 20.34
CA VAL A 485 -14.83 8.18 19.46
C VAL A 485 -14.40 7.86 18.04
N ALA A 486 -13.16 7.42 17.86
CA ALA A 486 -12.62 7.10 16.54
C ALA A 486 -13.45 6.02 15.82
N LYS A 487 -13.74 4.90 16.50
CA LYS A 487 -14.63 3.84 15.98
C LYS A 487 -16.02 4.38 15.62
N GLY A 488 -16.59 5.21 16.48
CA GLY A 488 -17.93 5.74 16.27
C GLY A 488 -18.05 6.67 15.07
N LEU A 489 -17.04 7.49 14.84
CA LEU A 489 -16.99 8.39 13.69
C LEU A 489 -16.79 7.61 12.38
N GLU A 490 -15.87 6.65 12.36
CA GLU A 490 -15.67 5.80 11.19
C GLU A 490 -16.90 4.93 10.86
N TYR A 491 -17.55 4.39 11.89
CA TYR A 491 -18.79 3.63 11.67
C TYR A 491 -19.90 4.51 11.10
N ALA A 492 -20.04 5.77 11.55
CA ALA A 492 -21.03 6.69 11.00
C ALA A 492 -20.77 6.97 9.51
N TYR A 493 -19.52 7.20 9.13
CA TYR A 493 -19.15 7.38 7.73
C TYR A 493 -19.38 6.12 6.88
N ALA A 494 -18.96 4.96 7.36
CA ALA A 494 -19.16 3.70 6.63
C ALA A 494 -20.66 3.32 6.53
N ASP A 495 -21.47 3.61 7.56
CA ASP A 495 -22.92 3.43 7.53
C ASP A 495 -23.56 4.37 6.49
N TRP A 496 -23.09 5.62 6.37
CA TRP A 496 -23.51 6.51 5.29
C TRP A 496 -23.15 5.93 3.91
N CYS A 497 -21.97 5.34 3.74
CA CYS A 497 -21.60 4.66 2.49
C CYS A 497 -22.59 3.52 2.17
N ILE A 498 -22.98 2.71 3.16
CA ILE A 498 -23.97 1.64 2.98
C ILE A 498 -25.31 2.23 2.49
N SER A 499 -25.75 3.37 3.06
CA SER A 499 -26.98 4.04 2.61
C SER A 499 -26.92 4.42 1.13
N ARG A 500 -25.75 4.86 0.64
CA ARG A 500 -25.57 5.22 -0.77
C ARG A 500 -25.73 4.01 -1.69
N LEU A 501 -25.11 2.89 -1.33
CA LEU A 501 -25.23 1.66 -2.11
C LEU A 501 -26.64 1.09 -2.08
N ALA A 502 -27.27 1.04 -0.91
CA ALA A 502 -28.65 0.58 -0.75
C ALA A 502 -29.63 1.41 -1.59
N GLY A 503 -29.52 2.75 -1.54
CA GLY A 503 -30.33 3.66 -2.36
C GLY A 503 -30.12 3.45 -3.86
N ALA A 504 -28.89 3.26 -4.30
CA ALA A 504 -28.59 2.98 -5.70
C ALA A 504 -29.14 1.62 -6.19
N LEU A 505 -29.35 0.66 -5.27
CA LEU A 505 -29.96 -0.64 -5.56
C LEU A 505 -31.48 -0.64 -5.35
N GLY A 506 -32.08 0.45 -4.88
CA GLY A 506 -33.52 0.58 -4.65
C GLY A 506 -34.00 -0.01 -3.32
N ASP A 507 -33.11 -0.38 -2.40
CA ASP A 507 -33.45 -0.81 -1.04
C ASP A 507 -33.62 0.41 -0.13
N THR A 508 -34.83 0.98 -0.18
CA THR A 508 -35.17 2.24 0.51
C THR A 508 -35.24 2.11 2.02
N ASP A 509 -35.55 0.93 2.56
CA ASP A 509 -35.60 0.71 4.00
C ASP A 509 -34.18 0.66 4.59
N THR A 510 -33.28 -0.08 3.96
CA THR A 510 -31.86 -0.12 4.31
C THR A 510 -31.23 1.26 4.12
N GLN A 511 -31.52 1.94 3.01
CA GLN A 511 -31.04 3.31 2.77
C GLN A 511 -31.38 4.22 3.94
N ARG A 512 -32.66 4.32 4.32
CA ARG A 512 -33.11 5.20 5.40
C ARG A 512 -32.46 4.87 6.73
N LEU A 513 -32.41 3.59 7.12
CA LEU A 513 -31.79 3.16 8.38
C LEU A 513 -30.32 3.55 8.45
N TYR A 514 -29.56 3.33 7.39
CA TYR A 514 -28.12 3.60 7.37
C TYR A 514 -27.81 5.08 7.15
N GLU A 515 -28.69 5.84 6.52
CA GLU A 515 -28.60 7.30 6.48
C GLU A 515 -28.78 7.93 7.86
N GLU A 516 -29.75 7.43 8.66
CA GLU A 516 -29.92 7.82 10.07
C GLU A 516 -28.68 7.45 10.90
N ARG A 517 -28.13 6.24 10.73
CA ARG A 517 -26.89 5.83 11.41
C ARG A 517 -25.67 6.66 10.99
N GLY A 518 -25.62 7.15 9.78
CA GLY A 518 -24.64 8.10 9.29
C GLY A 518 -24.60 9.42 10.08
N GLN A 519 -25.69 9.76 10.77
CA GLN A 519 -25.77 10.94 11.65
C GLN A 519 -25.29 10.67 13.10
N ASN A 520 -24.90 9.46 13.43
CA ASN A 520 -24.47 9.09 14.78
C ASN A 520 -23.23 9.85 15.28
N TYR A 521 -22.40 10.42 14.39
CA TYR A 521 -21.28 11.28 14.75
C TYR A 521 -21.72 12.44 15.68
N ARG A 522 -22.96 12.94 15.56
CA ARG A 522 -23.52 14.02 16.37
C ARG A 522 -23.54 13.71 17.86
N ASN A 523 -23.60 12.43 18.23
CA ASN A 523 -23.61 11.98 19.61
C ASN A 523 -22.28 12.17 20.34
N TYR A 524 -21.17 12.38 19.61
CA TYR A 524 -19.83 12.53 20.17
C TYR A 524 -19.42 14.00 20.38
N TYR A 525 -20.13 14.95 19.75
CA TYR A 525 -19.75 16.35 19.84
C TYR A 525 -20.12 16.96 21.20
N ASP A 526 -19.13 17.42 21.95
CA ASP A 526 -19.29 18.16 23.21
C ASP A 526 -19.16 19.66 22.96
N ALA A 527 -20.31 20.36 22.89
CA ALA A 527 -20.33 21.81 22.65
C ALA A 527 -19.62 22.64 23.75
N SER A 528 -19.45 22.10 24.96
CA SER A 528 -18.75 22.80 26.03
C SER A 528 -17.23 22.87 25.83
N THR A 529 -16.65 21.89 25.09
CA THR A 529 -15.24 21.83 24.76
C THR A 529 -14.98 22.12 23.27
N GLY A 530 -15.99 21.89 22.43
CA GLY A 530 -15.90 22.00 20.97
C GLY A 530 -15.16 20.87 20.30
N PHE A 531 -15.08 19.69 20.92
CA PHE A 531 -14.41 18.50 20.39
C PHE A 531 -15.35 17.30 20.36
N MET A 532 -15.05 16.33 19.50
CA MET A 532 -15.59 14.98 19.62
C MET A 532 -14.96 14.32 20.84
N ARG A 533 -15.79 13.80 21.74
CA ARG A 533 -15.39 13.33 23.09
C ARG A 533 -16.13 12.06 23.46
N GLY A 534 -15.49 11.19 24.25
CA GLY A 534 -16.09 9.95 24.74
C GLY A 534 -17.14 10.19 25.82
N LYS A 535 -18.25 9.45 25.76
CA LYS A 535 -19.29 9.36 26.78
C LYS A 535 -19.38 7.94 27.32
N ASP A 536 -19.65 7.80 28.61
CA ASP A 536 -19.94 6.52 29.23
C ASP A 536 -21.38 6.02 28.91
N LEU A 537 -21.75 4.83 29.39
CA LEU A 537 -23.07 4.24 29.16
C LEU A 537 -24.21 5.06 29.80
N LYS A 538 -23.93 5.93 30.78
CA LYS A 538 -24.92 6.83 31.38
C LYS A 538 -25.08 8.13 30.58
N GLY A 539 -24.25 8.38 29.59
CA GLY A 539 -24.21 9.59 28.78
C GLY A 539 -23.37 10.71 29.38
N GLU A 540 -22.56 10.41 30.41
CA GLU A 540 -21.66 11.39 31.03
C GLU A 540 -20.34 11.46 30.26
N TRP A 541 -19.85 12.68 30.00
CA TRP A 541 -18.58 12.89 29.30
C TRP A 541 -17.39 12.37 30.12
N ARG A 542 -16.47 11.67 29.46
CA ARG A 542 -15.22 11.20 30.09
C ARG A 542 -14.44 12.38 30.68
N THR A 543 -14.03 12.27 31.95
CA THR A 543 -13.21 13.25 32.66
C THR A 543 -12.02 12.58 33.35
N PRO A 544 -10.84 13.25 33.45
CA PRO A 544 -10.51 14.54 32.87
C PRO A 544 -10.45 14.51 31.33
N PHE A 545 -10.52 15.65 30.66
CA PHE A 545 -10.40 15.79 29.23
C PHE A 545 -9.24 16.71 28.85
N ASN A 546 -8.34 16.24 28.00
CA ASN A 546 -7.25 17.01 27.43
C ASN A 546 -7.22 16.75 25.92
N PRO A 547 -7.48 17.76 25.06
CA PRO A 547 -7.56 17.56 23.61
C PRO A 547 -6.22 17.22 22.96
N ASN A 548 -5.08 17.49 23.62
CA ASN A 548 -3.74 17.16 23.15
C ASN A 548 -3.29 15.75 23.54
N ALA A 549 -4.06 15.05 24.39
CA ALA A 549 -3.68 13.72 24.87
C ALA A 549 -3.92 12.66 23.81
N SER A 550 -2.88 11.85 23.59
CA SER A 550 -2.95 10.62 22.82
C SER A 550 -2.35 9.49 23.66
N ASN A 551 -3.13 8.43 23.86
CA ASN A 551 -2.66 7.22 24.53
C ASN A 551 -3.04 6.02 23.68
N HIS A 552 -2.09 5.54 22.91
CA HIS A 552 -2.27 4.52 21.90
C HIS A 552 -3.01 3.29 22.45
N ARG A 553 -4.17 2.98 21.86
CA ARG A 553 -5.05 1.84 22.18
C ARG A 553 -5.57 1.76 23.62
N VAL A 554 -5.58 2.87 24.36
CA VAL A 554 -6.11 2.92 25.74
C VAL A 554 -7.07 4.09 26.00
N ASP A 555 -7.20 5.05 25.10
CA ASP A 555 -8.16 6.15 25.21
C ASP A 555 -9.30 6.09 24.15
N ASP A 556 -9.92 7.19 23.84
CA ASP A 556 -11.08 7.28 22.94
C ASP A 556 -10.70 7.46 21.46
N TYR A 557 -9.43 7.65 21.15
CA TYR A 557 -8.93 7.95 19.81
C TYR A 557 -7.96 6.88 19.33
N CYS A 558 -8.00 6.60 18.04
CA CYS A 558 -7.08 5.69 17.39
C CYS A 558 -5.94 6.50 16.77
N GLU A 559 -4.69 6.22 17.16
CA GLU A 559 -3.49 6.85 16.60
C GLU A 559 -3.64 8.37 16.38
N GLY A 560 -4.19 9.05 17.38
CA GLY A 560 -4.52 10.46 17.31
C GLY A 560 -4.96 11.00 18.64
N ASN A 561 -5.47 12.23 18.62
CA ASN A 561 -6.10 12.90 19.74
C ASN A 561 -7.40 13.61 19.31
N ALA A 562 -8.01 14.39 20.19
CA ALA A 562 -9.25 15.08 19.88
C ALA A 562 -9.12 16.09 18.73
N TRP A 563 -7.92 16.69 18.54
CA TRP A 563 -7.68 17.63 17.44
C TRP A 563 -7.79 16.97 16.08
N GLN A 564 -7.21 15.77 15.86
CA GLN A 564 -7.26 15.08 14.58
C GLN A 564 -8.65 14.48 14.37
N TRP A 565 -9.24 13.84 15.37
CA TRP A 565 -10.49 13.07 15.20
C TRP A 565 -11.75 13.91 15.14
N THR A 566 -11.77 15.14 15.67
CA THR A 566 -12.96 16.00 15.62
C THR A 566 -13.48 16.26 14.21
N TRP A 567 -12.61 16.15 13.21
CA TRP A 567 -12.92 16.45 11.81
C TRP A 567 -13.37 15.25 10.99
N PHE A 568 -13.35 14.03 11.56
CA PHE A 568 -13.66 12.83 10.78
C PHE A 568 -15.19 12.68 10.53
N VAL A 569 -15.72 13.63 9.78
CA VAL A 569 -17.11 13.68 9.28
C VAL A 569 -17.08 14.09 7.79
N PRO A 570 -16.40 13.35 6.91
CA PRO A 570 -16.24 13.77 5.51
C PRO A 570 -17.55 13.77 4.72
N HIS A 571 -18.55 13.02 5.17
CA HIS A 571 -19.82 12.84 4.50
C HIS A 571 -20.84 13.94 4.82
N ASP A 572 -20.66 14.73 5.90
CA ASP A 572 -21.62 15.73 6.37
C ASP A 572 -20.91 16.95 7.00
N ILE A 573 -20.11 17.66 6.20
CA ILE A 573 -19.34 18.83 6.65
C ILE A 573 -20.26 19.96 7.12
N GLU A 574 -21.38 20.18 6.44
CA GLU A 574 -22.37 21.19 6.84
C GLU A 574 -23.03 20.85 8.17
N GLY A 575 -23.39 19.58 8.38
CA GLY A 575 -23.92 19.13 9.66
C GLY A 575 -22.91 19.24 10.80
N LEU A 576 -21.62 19.08 10.53
CA LEU A 576 -20.55 19.33 11.50
C LEU A 576 -20.45 20.85 11.80
N ALA A 577 -20.53 21.68 10.77
CA ALA A 577 -20.53 23.14 10.93
C ALA A 577 -21.71 23.61 11.79
N ASP A 578 -22.93 23.08 11.57
CA ASP A 578 -24.07 23.38 12.40
C ASP A 578 -23.83 23.04 13.88
N LEU A 579 -23.22 21.88 14.17
CA LEU A 579 -22.86 21.51 15.55
C LEU A 579 -21.87 22.48 16.20
N MET A 580 -20.95 23.03 15.41
CA MET A 580 -19.93 23.98 15.87
C MET A 580 -20.45 25.43 16.00
N GLY A 581 -21.70 25.68 15.63
CA GLY A 581 -22.32 27.02 15.71
C GLY A 581 -22.29 27.79 14.39
N GLY A 582 -22.08 27.10 13.26
CA GLY A 582 -22.14 27.64 11.90
C GLY A 582 -20.74 27.64 11.21
N ARG A 583 -20.76 27.95 9.92
CA ARG A 583 -19.59 27.94 9.05
C ARG A 583 -18.44 28.80 9.58
N GLU A 584 -18.71 30.01 10.07
CA GLU A 584 -17.68 30.91 10.62
C GLU A 584 -17.00 30.33 11.87
N ALA A 585 -17.78 29.72 12.77
CA ALA A 585 -17.24 29.10 13.97
C ALA A 585 -16.36 27.88 13.62
N MET A 586 -16.78 27.06 12.66
CA MET A 586 -16.01 25.94 12.18
C MET A 586 -14.70 26.41 11.49
N LEU A 587 -14.74 27.45 10.66
CA LEU A 587 -13.54 28.05 10.04
C LEU A 587 -12.55 28.54 11.09
N ALA A 588 -12.99 29.23 12.12
CA ALA A 588 -12.11 29.69 13.20
C ALA A 588 -11.44 28.53 13.94
N ARG A 589 -12.14 27.39 14.10
CA ARG A 589 -11.56 26.19 14.71
C ARG A 589 -10.58 25.47 13.78
N LEU A 590 -10.86 25.42 12.48
CA LEU A 590 -9.92 24.90 11.49
C LEU A 590 -8.64 25.74 11.48
N ASP A 591 -8.75 27.07 11.50
CA ASP A 591 -7.58 27.95 11.59
C ASP A 591 -6.78 27.66 12.88
N THR A 592 -7.48 27.40 13.98
CA THR A 592 -6.83 27.02 15.25
C THR A 592 -6.09 25.69 15.14
N LEU A 593 -6.66 24.67 14.47
CA LEU A 593 -6.00 23.37 14.25
C LEU A 593 -4.61 23.53 13.62
N PHE A 594 -4.48 24.38 12.60
CA PHE A 594 -3.23 24.58 11.85
C PHE A 594 -2.26 25.56 12.51
N THR A 595 -2.71 26.35 13.50
CA THR A 595 -1.89 27.41 14.13
C THR A 595 -1.57 27.17 15.61
N THR A 596 -2.22 26.19 16.23
CA THR A 596 -1.96 25.85 17.63
C THR A 596 -0.61 25.14 17.81
N ASP A 597 -0.13 25.04 19.06
CA ASP A 597 1.10 24.31 19.36
C ASP A 597 1.00 22.83 18.97
N ALA A 598 2.01 22.33 18.27
CA ALA A 598 2.15 20.94 17.85
C ALA A 598 2.47 19.96 19.01
N LYS A 599 2.38 20.43 20.26
CA LYS A 599 2.68 19.61 21.45
C LYS A 599 1.66 18.48 21.63
N LEU A 600 2.16 17.26 21.61
CA LEU A 600 1.40 16.06 21.99
C LEU A 600 1.62 15.76 23.47
N GLU A 601 0.58 15.24 24.13
CA GLU A 601 0.60 14.85 25.54
C GLU A 601 0.05 13.43 25.69
N GLY A 602 0.44 12.72 26.74
CA GLY A 602 0.01 11.35 27.04
C GLY A 602 1.14 10.48 27.56
N GLU A 603 0.80 9.34 28.14
CA GLU A 603 1.78 8.37 28.66
C GLU A 603 2.27 7.41 27.57
N GLN A 604 1.47 7.21 26.52
CA GLN A 604 1.74 6.29 25.40
C GLN A 604 1.38 6.95 24.08
N ILE A 605 2.06 8.05 23.76
CA ILE A 605 1.83 8.79 22.49
C ILE A 605 2.05 7.84 21.32
N SER A 606 1.11 7.82 20.38
CA SER A 606 1.27 7.04 19.15
C SER A 606 2.43 7.57 18.32
N ALA A 607 3.31 6.67 17.88
CA ALA A 607 4.43 7.01 17.01
C ALA A 607 3.96 7.47 15.61
N ASP A 608 2.73 7.14 15.23
CA ASP A 608 2.14 7.47 13.94
C ASP A 608 1.73 8.95 13.81
N ILE A 609 1.61 9.69 14.92
CA ILE A 609 1.28 11.12 14.90
C ILE A 609 2.52 11.93 14.50
N THR A 610 2.74 12.06 13.21
CA THR A 610 3.91 12.72 12.60
C THR A 610 3.50 13.76 11.56
N GLY A 611 4.46 14.51 11.01
CA GLY A 611 4.19 15.50 9.97
C GLY A 611 3.25 16.62 10.44
N LEU A 612 3.43 17.12 11.67
CA LEU A 612 2.54 18.08 12.30
C LEU A 612 2.66 19.49 11.70
N ILE A 613 1.50 20.07 11.35
CA ILE A 613 1.29 21.49 11.09
C ILE A 613 0.24 21.96 12.12
N GLY A 614 0.64 22.64 13.18
CA GLY A 614 -0.19 22.78 14.37
C GLY A 614 -0.53 21.39 14.94
N GLN A 615 -1.81 21.07 15.05
CA GLN A 615 -2.29 19.74 15.44
C GLN A 615 -2.82 18.91 14.26
N TYR A 616 -2.71 19.39 13.03
CA TYR A 616 -2.91 18.59 11.82
C TYR A 616 -1.73 17.63 11.66
N ALA A 617 -1.97 16.34 11.62
CA ALA A 617 -0.95 15.31 11.51
C ALA A 617 -0.97 14.69 10.11
N HIS A 618 -0.11 15.18 9.20
CA HIS A 618 -0.09 14.67 7.82
C HIS A 618 0.39 13.23 7.72
N GLY A 619 1.31 12.84 8.59
CA GLY A 619 1.88 11.49 8.60
C GLY A 619 0.93 10.40 9.08
N ASN A 620 -0.34 10.72 9.39
CA ASN A 620 -1.37 9.74 9.71
C ASN A 620 -2.70 10.06 9.01
N GLU A 621 -3.34 9.06 8.48
CA GLU A 621 -4.43 9.14 7.51
C GLU A 621 -5.73 9.82 7.98
N PRO A 622 -6.12 9.77 9.25
CA PRO A 622 -7.33 10.48 9.72
C PRO A 622 -7.34 11.97 9.39
N SER A 623 -6.18 12.58 9.15
CA SER A 623 -6.05 14.00 8.82
C SER A 623 -6.22 14.33 7.32
N HIS A 624 -6.08 13.38 6.42
CA HIS A 624 -5.90 13.59 4.97
C HIS A 624 -7.02 14.37 4.27
N HIS A 625 -8.25 14.34 4.76
CA HIS A 625 -9.39 15.04 4.18
C HIS A 625 -9.60 16.47 4.75
N ILE A 626 -8.98 16.79 5.90
CA ILE A 626 -9.33 17.97 6.71
C ILE A 626 -9.13 19.27 5.94
N ILE A 627 -8.02 19.42 5.23
CA ILE A 627 -7.69 20.65 4.49
C ILE A 627 -8.78 21.01 3.50
N TYR A 628 -9.42 20.04 2.89
CA TYR A 628 -10.47 20.26 1.89
C TYR A 628 -11.81 20.72 2.46
N MET A 629 -11.99 20.74 3.78
CA MET A 629 -13.14 21.33 4.42
C MET A 629 -13.25 22.83 4.14
N TYR A 630 -12.11 23.53 3.97
CA TYR A 630 -12.11 24.92 3.57
C TYR A 630 -12.84 25.19 2.25
N ASN A 631 -12.75 24.26 1.28
CA ASN A 631 -13.48 24.38 0.01
C ASN A 631 -14.99 24.38 0.21
N THR A 632 -15.51 23.46 1.03
CA THR A 632 -16.94 23.40 1.38
C THR A 632 -17.39 24.63 2.16
N LEU A 633 -16.51 25.19 2.99
CA LEU A 633 -16.81 26.35 3.81
C LEU A 633 -16.57 27.70 3.09
N GLY A 634 -16.26 27.70 1.77
CA GLY A 634 -16.13 28.89 0.95
C GLY A 634 -14.82 29.67 1.08
N GLN A 635 -13.75 29.00 1.55
CA GLN A 635 -12.40 29.58 1.64
C GLN A 635 -11.34 28.73 0.92
N PRO A 636 -11.49 28.43 -0.40
CA PRO A 636 -10.61 27.51 -1.12
C PRO A 636 -9.15 27.97 -1.17
N TRP A 637 -8.87 29.27 -1.05
CA TRP A 637 -7.48 29.78 -1.01
C TRP A 637 -6.70 29.25 0.19
N LYS A 638 -7.34 28.99 1.35
CA LYS A 638 -6.67 28.39 2.51
C LYS A 638 -6.31 26.93 2.25
N ALA A 639 -7.19 26.19 1.59
CA ALA A 639 -6.86 24.82 1.16
C ALA A 639 -5.65 24.82 0.22
N GLN A 640 -5.63 25.72 -0.77
CA GLN A 640 -4.51 25.83 -1.72
C GLN A 640 -3.19 26.15 -1.01
N GLU A 641 -3.22 27.04 -0.01
CA GLU A 641 -2.04 27.42 0.79
C GLU A 641 -1.49 26.24 1.60
N LEU A 642 -2.36 25.54 2.34
CA LEU A 642 -1.98 24.40 3.17
C LEU A 642 -1.55 23.20 2.34
N ILE A 643 -2.16 22.94 1.19
CA ILE A 643 -1.74 21.87 0.28
C ILE A 643 -0.36 22.17 -0.27
N ASP A 644 -0.07 23.43 -0.70
CA ASP A 644 1.27 23.80 -1.15
C ASP A 644 2.32 23.59 -0.04
N GLU A 645 1.97 23.94 1.21
CA GLU A 645 2.83 23.70 2.36
C GLU A 645 3.10 22.20 2.56
N VAL A 646 2.07 21.35 2.60
CA VAL A 646 2.22 19.91 2.76
C VAL A 646 3.06 19.29 1.64
N LEU A 647 2.74 19.61 0.37
CA LEU A 647 3.46 19.04 -0.78
C LEU A 647 4.94 19.38 -0.78
N ARG A 648 5.35 20.52 -0.21
CA ARG A 648 6.74 20.98 -0.20
C ARG A 648 7.50 20.67 1.09
N THR A 649 6.81 20.39 2.19
CA THR A 649 7.45 20.21 3.50
C THR A 649 7.34 18.82 4.07
N GLN A 650 6.52 17.95 3.46
CA GLN A 650 6.27 16.59 3.96
C GLN A 650 6.73 15.47 3.01
N TYR A 651 7.24 15.85 1.81
CA TYR A 651 7.72 14.94 0.78
C TYR A 651 9.03 15.42 0.20
N PHE A 652 10.08 14.58 0.22
CA PHE A 652 11.44 14.94 -0.22
C PHE A 652 12.06 13.83 -1.07
N ASP A 653 12.99 14.19 -1.96
CA ASP A 653 13.84 13.23 -2.67
C ASP A 653 15.01 12.78 -1.77
N ALA A 654 14.67 12.12 -0.66
CA ALA A 654 15.62 11.62 0.32
C ALA A 654 15.09 10.34 0.99
N PRO A 655 15.95 9.51 1.61
CA PRO A 655 15.49 8.30 2.29
C PRO A 655 14.45 8.54 3.39
N ASP A 656 14.54 9.66 4.10
CA ASP A 656 13.56 10.12 5.10
C ASP A 656 12.47 11.03 4.50
N GLY A 657 12.26 10.94 3.19
CA GLY A 657 11.38 11.82 2.43
C GLY A 657 9.87 11.58 2.57
N LEU A 658 9.44 10.82 3.55
CA LEU A 658 8.03 10.63 3.93
C LEU A 658 7.87 10.94 5.42
N SER A 659 6.86 11.73 5.77
CA SER A 659 6.63 12.18 7.15
C SER A 659 6.02 11.14 8.08
N GLY A 660 5.55 10.02 7.58
CA GLY A 660 4.97 8.89 8.31
C GLY A 660 5.01 7.61 7.51
N ASN A 661 4.33 6.58 7.99
CA ASN A 661 4.17 5.32 7.28
C ASN A 661 3.68 5.55 5.85
N GLU A 662 4.24 4.84 4.89
CA GLU A 662 3.78 4.96 3.49
C GLU A 662 2.39 4.31 3.28
N ASP A 663 2.07 3.31 4.11
CA ASP A 663 0.81 2.60 4.22
C ASP A 663 0.26 2.06 2.89
N CYS A 664 1.08 1.17 2.31
CA CYS A 664 0.69 0.37 1.14
C CYS A 664 0.21 1.22 -0.04
N GLY A 665 0.82 2.37 -0.27
CA GLY A 665 0.49 3.29 -1.37
C GLY A 665 -0.42 4.45 -0.99
N GLN A 666 -0.90 4.54 0.26
CA GLN A 666 -1.87 5.59 0.64
C GLN A 666 -1.23 6.98 0.69
N MET A 667 -0.10 7.16 1.37
CA MET A 667 0.61 8.45 1.44
C MET A 667 1.02 8.92 0.05
N SER A 668 1.50 8.01 -0.76
CA SER A 668 1.90 8.25 -2.15
C SER A 668 0.72 8.62 -3.04
N ALA A 669 -0.41 7.94 -2.92
CA ALA A 669 -1.63 8.25 -3.69
C ALA A 669 -2.21 9.61 -3.30
N TRP A 670 -2.17 9.97 -2.00
CA TRP A 670 -2.56 11.30 -1.55
C TRP A 670 -1.69 12.38 -2.20
N TYR A 671 -0.36 12.19 -2.18
CA TYR A 671 0.58 13.12 -2.84
C TYR A 671 0.26 13.26 -4.35
N ILE A 672 0.07 12.15 -5.07
CA ILE A 672 -0.21 12.15 -6.51
C ILE A 672 -1.46 12.95 -6.83
N LEU A 673 -2.57 12.66 -6.16
CA LEU A 673 -3.84 13.36 -6.39
C LEU A 673 -3.69 14.86 -6.13
N ASN A 674 -3.08 15.24 -5.01
CA ASN A 674 -2.88 16.64 -4.64
C ASN A 674 -1.88 17.36 -5.58
N ALA A 675 -0.80 16.70 -5.99
CA ALA A 675 0.15 17.26 -6.95
C ALA A 675 -0.46 17.48 -8.33
N MET A 676 -1.46 16.67 -8.72
CA MET A 676 -2.26 16.89 -9.92
C MET A 676 -3.27 18.05 -9.77
N GLY A 677 -3.53 18.51 -8.53
CA GLY A 677 -4.39 19.65 -8.23
C GLY A 677 -5.81 19.32 -7.77
N PHE A 678 -6.10 18.08 -7.40
CA PHE A 678 -7.40 17.66 -6.86
C PHE A 678 -7.30 16.47 -5.92
N TYR A 679 -8.32 16.26 -5.10
CA TYR A 679 -8.43 15.13 -4.18
C TYR A 679 -9.91 14.75 -3.98
N GLN A 680 -10.18 13.54 -3.52
CA GLN A 680 -11.53 13.08 -3.15
C GLN A 680 -11.66 12.98 -1.62
N PRO A 681 -12.13 14.01 -0.92
CA PRO A 681 -12.19 13.98 0.55
C PRO A 681 -13.21 12.99 1.13
N CYS A 682 -14.18 12.56 0.33
CA CYS A 682 -15.27 11.68 0.74
C CYS A 682 -15.52 10.58 -0.29
N PRO A 683 -14.75 9.45 -0.25
CA PRO A 683 -15.07 8.28 -1.04
C PRO A 683 -16.51 7.81 -0.85
N GLY A 684 -17.16 7.35 -1.93
CA GLY A 684 -18.62 7.13 -1.97
C GLY A 684 -19.42 8.32 -2.51
N LYS A 685 -18.81 9.52 -2.56
CA LYS A 685 -19.31 10.69 -3.29
C LYS A 685 -18.37 10.93 -4.47
N PRO A 686 -18.79 10.69 -5.73
CA PRO A 686 -17.93 10.73 -6.91
C PRO A 686 -17.60 12.17 -7.35
N VAL A 687 -17.12 12.99 -6.42
CA VAL A 687 -16.79 14.40 -6.60
C VAL A 687 -15.39 14.66 -6.08
N TYR A 688 -14.60 15.36 -6.88
CA TYR A 688 -13.26 15.82 -6.52
C TYR A 688 -13.31 17.26 -6.05
N SER A 689 -12.46 17.55 -5.08
CA SER A 689 -12.22 18.89 -4.54
C SER A 689 -10.89 19.41 -5.09
N ILE A 690 -10.88 20.61 -5.65
CA ILE A 690 -9.72 21.22 -6.27
C ILE A 690 -8.82 21.83 -5.18
N GLY A 691 -7.53 21.50 -5.29
CA GLY A 691 -6.46 22.03 -4.47
C GLY A 691 -5.50 22.91 -5.27
N ARG A 692 -4.19 22.78 -4.99
CA ARG A 692 -3.13 23.52 -5.67
C ARG A 692 -2.38 22.60 -6.63
N PRO A 693 -2.47 22.81 -7.97
CA PRO A 693 -1.70 22.02 -8.93
C PRO A 693 -0.18 22.30 -8.76
N LEU A 694 0.62 21.26 -8.61
CA LEU A 694 2.06 21.38 -8.40
C LEU A 694 2.82 21.60 -9.71
N PHE A 695 2.37 20.99 -10.81
CA PHE A 695 3.05 20.94 -12.10
C PHE A 695 2.45 21.93 -13.11
N ASP A 696 3.25 22.31 -14.13
CA ASP A 696 2.79 23.16 -15.23
C ASP A 696 1.75 22.44 -16.08
N ALA A 697 1.92 21.14 -16.30
CA ALA A 697 0.91 20.31 -16.91
C ALA A 697 1.00 18.85 -16.45
N VAL A 698 -0.15 18.19 -16.44
CA VAL A 698 -0.31 16.76 -16.17
C VAL A 698 -1.23 16.16 -17.21
N SER A 699 -0.86 15.02 -17.78
CA SER A 699 -1.70 14.24 -18.68
C SER A 699 -1.98 12.86 -18.10
N ILE A 700 -3.24 12.58 -17.78
CA ILE A 700 -3.69 11.29 -17.23
C ILE A 700 -4.19 10.44 -18.41
N GLN A 701 -3.57 9.27 -18.60
CA GLN A 701 -4.02 8.29 -19.59
C GLN A 701 -5.17 7.48 -19.03
N LEU A 702 -6.35 7.65 -19.59
CA LEU A 702 -7.58 7.01 -19.13
C LEU A 702 -7.89 5.74 -19.93
N PRO A 703 -8.69 4.81 -19.39
CA PRO A 703 -9.17 3.65 -20.12
C PRO A 703 -9.82 4.03 -21.45
N GLY A 704 -9.60 3.19 -22.48
CA GLY A 704 -10.14 3.42 -23.81
C GLY A 704 -9.36 4.46 -24.64
N GLY A 705 -8.13 4.79 -24.26
CA GLY A 705 -7.24 5.69 -25.02
C GLY A 705 -7.64 7.16 -24.92
N LYS A 706 -8.41 7.54 -23.91
CA LYS A 706 -8.74 8.94 -23.60
C LYS A 706 -7.63 9.57 -22.77
N THR A 707 -7.57 10.90 -22.78
CA THR A 707 -6.66 11.68 -21.93
C THR A 707 -7.43 12.77 -21.21
N PHE A 708 -7.15 12.95 -19.93
CA PHE A 708 -7.54 14.13 -19.17
C PHE A 708 -6.29 14.96 -18.91
N ARG A 709 -6.27 16.19 -19.39
CA ARG A 709 -5.10 17.09 -19.28
C ARG A 709 -5.40 18.22 -18.31
N ILE A 710 -4.50 18.40 -17.35
CA ILE A 710 -4.53 19.50 -16.38
C ILE A 710 -3.38 20.45 -16.75
N THR A 711 -3.64 21.75 -16.80
CA THR A 711 -2.61 22.78 -17.04
C THR A 711 -2.73 23.90 -16.02
N ALA A 712 -1.59 24.44 -15.62
CA ALA A 712 -1.51 25.57 -14.69
C ALA A 712 -0.62 26.67 -15.28
N THR A 713 -1.26 27.67 -15.89
CA THR A 713 -0.57 28.82 -16.44
C THR A 713 -0.10 29.73 -15.32
N ASN A 714 1.07 30.34 -15.48
CA ASN A 714 1.70 31.20 -14.49
C ASN A 714 2.02 30.47 -13.15
N ASN A 715 2.26 29.15 -13.25
CA ASN A 715 2.57 28.32 -12.09
C ASN A 715 4.02 28.58 -11.62
N ALA A 716 4.17 29.02 -10.39
CA ALA A 716 5.46 29.27 -9.73
C ALA A 716 5.31 29.09 -8.21
N PRO A 717 6.40 28.90 -7.47
CA PRO A 717 6.33 28.71 -6.01
C PRO A 717 5.58 29.79 -5.25
N GLN A 718 5.67 31.06 -5.71
CA GLN A 718 4.94 32.19 -5.11
C GLN A 718 3.47 32.25 -5.57
N ASN A 719 3.14 31.67 -6.73
CA ASN A 719 1.79 31.73 -7.32
C ASN A 719 1.00 30.48 -6.92
N LYS A 720 0.65 30.39 -5.65
CA LYS A 720 0.00 29.21 -5.08
C LYS A 720 -1.53 29.26 -5.10
N TYR A 721 -2.11 30.40 -5.51
CA TYR A 721 -3.56 30.58 -5.53
C TYR A 721 -4.12 30.49 -6.94
N ILE A 722 -5.34 29.98 -7.07
CA ILE A 722 -6.06 29.91 -8.34
C ILE A 722 -6.78 31.25 -8.55
N GLN A 723 -6.47 31.91 -9.66
CA GLN A 723 -7.15 33.11 -10.12
C GLN A 723 -8.44 32.77 -10.86
N SER A 724 -8.39 31.75 -11.71
CA SER A 724 -9.53 31.25 -12.48
C SER A 724 -9.31 29.82 -12.90
N ALA A 725 -10.39 29.08 -13.17
CA ALA A 725 -10.35 27.75 -13.71
C ALA A 725 -11.33 27.59 -14.88
N MET A 726 -10.97 26.69 -15.81
CA MET A 726 -11.84 26.28 -16.92
C MET A 726 -11.88 24.75 -16.99
N LEU A 727 -13.06 24.18 -17.16
CA LEU A 727 -13.26 22.74 -17.37
C LEU A 727 -13.86 22.52 -18.76
N ASN A 728 -13.12 21.86 -19.63
CA ASN A 728 -13.53 21.63 -21.02
C ASN A 728 -13.95 22.91 -21.76
N GLY A 729 -13.20 24.00 -21.56
CA GLY A 729 -13.44 25.31 -22.20
C GLY A 729 -14.59 26.09 -21.59
N THR A 730 -15.20 25.65 -20.48
CA THR A 730 -16.24 26.36 -19.75
C THR A 730 -15.69 26.89 -18.42
N PRO A 731 -15.95 28.13 -18.01
CA PRO A 731 -15.54 28.62 -16.69
C PRO A 731 -16.04 27.71 -15.58
N LEU A 732 -15.16 27.42 -14.64
CA LEU A 732 -15.43 26.63 -13.44
C LEU A 732 -15.31 27.55 -12.21
N ASP A 733 -16.44 27.98 -11.68
CA ASP A 733 -16.51 28.94 -10.56
C ASP A 733 -16.68 28.26 -9.20
N THR A 734 -16.60 26.93 -9.15
CA THR A 734 -16.68 26.10 -7.94
C THR A 734 -15.40 25.28 -7.79
N PRO A 735 -14.93 25.02 -6.54
CA PRO A 735 -13.76 24.18 -6.31
C PRO A 735 -14.06 22.68 -6.41
N PHE A 736 -15.09 22.27 -7.17
CA PHE A 736 -15.52 20.88 -7.30
C PHE A 736 -15.76 20.49 -8.74
N PHE A 737 -15.49 19.20 -9.08
CA PHE A 737 -15.88 18.60 -10.34
C PHE A 737 -16.11 17.09 -10.21
N ASP A 738 -16.87 16.51 -11.14
CA ASP A 738 -17.34 15.12 -11.05
C ASP A 738 -16.37 14.12 -11.66
N HIS A 739 -16.35 12.91 -11.09
CA HIS A 739 -15.61 11.75 -11.62
C HIS A 739 -15.97 11.44 -13.07
N ASP A 740 -17.26 11.44 -13.41
CA ASP A 740 -17.73 11.15 -14.76
C ASP A 740 -17.17 12.15 -15.80
N THR A 741 -16.98 13.41 -15.42
CA THR A 741 -16.40 14.44 -16.26
C THR A 741 -14.92 14.14 -16.52
N LEU A 742 -14.16 13.76 -15.49
CA LEU A 742 -12.77 13.33 -15.63
C LEU A 742 -12.65 12.13 -16.58
N MET A 743 -13.44 11.08 -16.37
CA MET A 743 -13.36 9.82 -17.10
C MET A 743 -13.82 9.92 -18.57
N LYS A 744 -14.49 11.00 -18.95
CA LYS A 744 -14.77 11.32 -20.38
C LYS A 744 -13.55 11.80 -21.13
N GLY A 745 -12.50 12.21 -20.41
CA GLY A 745 -11.36 12.95 -20.96
C GLY A 745 -11.68 14.44 -21.14
N GLY A 746 -10.67 15.23 -21.51
CA GLY A 746 -10.81 16.67 -21.70
C GLY A 746 -9.72 17.46 -21.00
N THR A 747 -10.04 18.70 -20.58
CA THR A 747 -9.07 19.63 -20.00
C THR A 747 -9.58 20.28 -18.71
N LEU A 748 -8.68 20.47 -17.76
CA LEU A 748 -8.85 21.32 -16.59
C LEU A 748 -7.70 22.34 -16.59
N GLU A 749 -8.03 23.61 -16.75
CA GLU A 749 -7.08 24.68 -16.98
C GLU A 749 -7.13 25.70 -15.83
N PHE A 750 -5.98 25.94 -15.21
CA PHE A 750 -5.83 26.92 -14.14
C PHE A 750 -5.00 28.11 -14.59
N THR A 751 -5.36 29.31 -14.11
CA THR A 751 -4.48 30.48 -14.07
C THR A 751 -4.11 30.76 -12.63
N MET A 752 -2.81 30.77 -12.34
CA MET A 752 -2.28 30.92 -10.99
C MET A 752 -1.89 32.36 -10.67
N THR A 753 -1.91 32.74 -9.37
CA THR A 753 -1.56 34.06 -8.88
C THR A 753 -0.91 33.99 -7.49
N ASP A 754 -0.22 35.07 -7.09
CA ASP A 754 0.49 35.19 -5.82
C ASP A 754 -0.37 35.67 -4.64
N LYS A 755 -1.66 35.94 -4.87
CA LYS A 755 -2.58 36.45 -3.84
C LYS A 755 -3.86 35.62 -3.75
N PRO A 756 -4.42 35.49 -2.55
CA PRO A 756 -5.75 34.93 -2.38
C PRO A 756 -6.79 35.60 -3.30
N THR A 757 -7.70 34.82 -3.82
CA THR A 757 -8.75 35.25 -4.73
C THR A 757 -10.13 34.87 -4.21
N GLU A 758 -11.18 35.38 -4.85
CA GLU A 758 -12.56 34.99 -4.59
C GLU A 758 -13.00 33.78 -5.46
N TRP A 759 -12.08 33.19 -6.24
CA TRP A 759 -12.42 32.01 -7.04
C TRP A 759 -12.89 30.85 -6.15
N GLY A 760 -14.01 30.26 -6.50
CA GLY A 760 -14.58 29.10 -5.80
C GLY A 760 -15.22 29.42 -4.44
N THR A 761 -15.37 30.72 -4.09
CA THR A 761 -16.07 31.14 -2.86
C THR A 761 -17.59 31.25 -3.02
N GLY A 762 -18.09 31.19 -4.26
CA GLY A 762 -19.50 31.39 -4.58
C GLY A 762 -20.40 30.29 -4.03
N GLU A 763 -21.62 30.72 -3.57
CA GLU A 763 -22.71 29.86 -3.14
C GLU A 763 -23.25 28.97 -4.26
#